data_3688d74168a9317e3702335646f325a4
#
_entry.id   3688d74168a9317e3702335646f325a4
#
_cell.length_a   1.000
_cell.length_b   1.000
_cell.length_c   1.000
_cell.angle_alpha   90.00
_cell.angle_beta   90.00
_cell.angle_gamma   90.00
#
_symmetry.space_group_name_H-M   'P 1'
#
loop_
_entity.id
_entity.type
_entity.pdbx_description
1 polymer ?
#
loop_
_entity_poly.entity_id
_entity_poly.type
_entity_poly.pdbx_seq_one_letter_code
_entity_poly.pdbx_strand_id
1 'polypeptide(L)'
;MLDKKIAVSVLNSQALTRAKINADNFKKGIDKKLKYGESKCARYVKKALIAGGASVKNSGIESAKDYGPWLLENGFKVVDNVTTVRSGGVFTISGQQVGDVVVIQAAPHHVYGHMAMFNGTHWVSDFIQEKGFYPAQIYRDQNISYALYRYGDNTTSEQNASATQKGKIKIVWPIPSNNRGSEFKNQEEILAHLAGESTGLYMIGRNGMWHGGIHITEATTPWCALSGKSPLEAIDFPVPFKGEQAIRCMADGEVIAYRICRDYLTLGWESGPLSFSGSFVLVKHYIQPGEKETSGLHFYTLYMHLAPYSAYESEAENQWVVQDTLKAYSEMDWLTAKLTSDETSPQIAGYMPEGARVEWDPADSNLNATGSNKRKYGLVTLKGLPEKTSSTLTPGQRYWVVVDNNNVKPASGAGPGWWRHLLPPAKEVMVFDKTVSLRSPFAIKAGEPIGHMGYYQAPKDGGYEARYQVHIECTSMDDNLEKFLTNPEQVGKNNPLWLKYAPGLALYKKDVSTGTFTKDTGVTVRTGILPLKQVQTEADKSTKQEYWQLRPENAYVPKDQVEPQLLSQYDLAKLGFRTEIAEPTSFDYLDGKKQPTGFFRSLINSLYEAANDDTRTSHALVKHNYQRLLDKIDSGSDRYSPMEYWRALHNSDYRDVLQKTIVKHPSDWYFKKDDAIWQPFLNALKKDAPEWKKYSEDFLDKMAWMQDVTTEKLGPSLWHMHPLRFLGSLKEQNLAKIAWGAKVSREFKLKVIEVCERLEINPDYLMSCMAFETGETFSPSVRNPNGSATGLIQFMSNTARALGTTINELASMTSVEQMDYVEKYFKPYTGKIKTIEDVYMVIFCPRAVGKPNSYILYNEGRSYDDNKGLDLNKDNAITKYEAGFKVREKLKLGMKDGYRG
;
A
#
# COMPACT_ATOMS: atom_id res chain seq x y z
N MET A 1 -4.82 32.99 -14.92
CA MET A 1 -3.82 32.41 -13.97
C MET A 1 -3.54 33.47 -12.93
N LEU A 2 -3.59 33.12 -11.65
CA LEU A 2 -3.39 34.10 -10.55
C LEU A 2 -1.89 34.41 -10.42
N ASP A 3 -1.54 35.68 -10.47
CA ASP A 3 -0.18 36.14 -10.14
C ASP A 3 -0.05 36.41 -8.63
N LYS A 4 0.61 35.50 -7.92
CA LYS A 4 0.85 35.62 -6.47
C LYS A 4 1.68 36.86 -6.10
N LYS A 5 2.64 37.27 -6.95
CA LYS A 5 3.49 38.44 -6.67
C LYS A 5 2.66 39.73 -6.70
N ILE A 6 1.76 39.86 -7.68
CA ILE A 6 0.83 40.99 -7.75
C ILE A 6 -0.11 40.98 -6.55
N ALA A 7 -0.72 39.84 -6.23
CA ALA A 7 -1.64 39.75 -5.08
C ALA A 7 -0.95 40.12 -3.77
N VAL A 8 0.25 39.58 -3.50
CA VAL A 8 1.03 39.91 -2.30
C VAL A 8 1.43 41.37 -2.26
N SER A 9 1.86 41.95 -3.37
CA SER A 9 2.25 43.38 -3.47
C SER A 9 1.08 44.30 -3.18
N VAL A 10 -0.09 44.03 -3.76
CA VAL A 10 -1.31 44.80 -3.53
C VAL A 10 -1.75 44.72 -2.08
N LEU A 11 -1.73 43.54 -1.46
CA LEU A 11 -2.12 43.35 -0.06
C LEU A 11 -1.19 44.11 0.89
N ASN A 12 0.13 44.03 0.68
CA ASN A 12 1.12 44.76 1.47
C ASN A 12 0.92 46.26 1.38
N SER A 13 0.72 46.79 0.17
CA SER A 13 0.45 48.24 -0.06
C SER A 13 -0.81 48.66 0.66
N GLN A 14 -1.89 47.90 0.57
CA GLN A 14 -3.16 48.22 1.23
C GLN A 14 -3.04 48.20 2.77
N ALA A 15 -2.36 47.20 3.33
CA ALA A 15 -2.15 47.09 4.78
C ALA A 15 -1.27 48.25 5.31
N LEU A 16 -0.20 48.60 4.58
CA LEU A 16 0.66 49.73 4.95
C LEU A 16 -0.07 51.08 4.88
N THR A 17 -0.86 51.31 3.83
CA THR A 17 -1.68 52.51 3.69
C THR A 17 -2.67 52.62 4.84
N ARG A 18 -3.31 51.50 5.21
CA ARG A 18 -4.23 51.47 6.35
C ARG A 18 -3.55 51.74 7.67
N ALA A 19 -2.37 51.14 7.89
CA ALA A 19 -1.58 51.41 9.09
C ALA A 19 -1.24 52.91 9.26
N LYS A 20 -0.88 53.59 8.15
CA LYS A 20 -0.68 55.06 8.17
C LYS A 20 -1.94 55.83 8.53
N ILE A 21 -3.09 55.50 7.92
CA ILE A 21 -4.36 56.14 8.22
C ILE A 21 -4.76 55.95 9.67
N ASN A 22 -4.58 54.75 10.22
CA ASN A 22 -4.89 54.44 11.61
C ASN A 22 -3.97 55.18 12.57
N ALA A 23 -2.67 55.28 12.25
CA ALA A 23 -1.72 56.06 13.04
C ALA A 23 -2.04 57.53 13.06
N ASP A 24 -2.47 58.09 11.93
CA ASP A 24 -2.87 59.50 11.82
C ASP A 24 -4.17 59.79 12.55
N ASN A 25 -5.17 58.89 12.45
CA ASN A 25 -6.42 59.00 13.18
C ASN A 25 -6.23 58.88 14.69
N PHE A 26 -5.32 58.02 15.12
CA PHE A 26 -4.93 57.86 16.54
C PHE A 26 -4.27 59.16 17.08
N LYS A 27 -3.34 59.73 16.31
CA LYS A 27 -2.69 61.02 16.64
C LYS A 27 -3.68 62.18 16.70
N LYS A 28 -4.70 62.16 15.89
CA LYS A 28 -5.77 63.15 15.82
C LYS A 28 -6.90 62.95 16.83
N GLY A 29 -6.83 61.85 17.64
CA GLY A 29 -7.86 61.55 18.64
C GLY A 29 -9.21 61.11 18.05
N ILE A 30 -9.27 60.83 16.73
CA ILE A 30 -10.51 60.53 16.01
C ILE A 30 -11.00 59.13 16.33
N ASP A 31 -10.07 58.19 16.57
CA ASP A 31 -10.42 56.79 16.90
C ASP A 31 -9.42 56.16 17.86
N LYS A 32 -9.86 55.93 19.09
CA LYS A 32 -9.04 55.29 20.13
C LYS A 32 -9.04 53.76 20.09
N LYS A 33 -9.90 53.17 19.25
CA LYS A 33 -10.13 51.69 19.24
C LYS A 33 -9.41 50.93 18.12
N LEU A 34 -9.08 51.55 17.00
CA LEU A 34 -8.52 50.89 15.84
C LEU A 34 -6.98 50.91 15.82
N LYS A 35 -6.39 50.24 16.75
CA LYS A 35 -4.93 49.99 16.77
C LYS A 35 -4.47 49.01 15.68
N TYR A 36 -5.40 48.14 15.21
CA TYR A 36 -5.12 47.05 14.24
C TYR A 36 -6.28 46.93 13.26
N GLY A 37 -6.04 47.17 11.97
CA GLY A 37 -6.98 46.91 10.87
C GLY A 37 -8.37 47.54 10.96
N GLU A 38 -9.23 47.21 9.99
CA GLU A 38 -10.62 47.68 9.92
C GLU A 38 -11.64 46.62 10.26
N SER A 39 -11.24 45.44 10.73
CA SER A 39 -12.09 44.26 10.86
C SER A 39 -12.67 43.77 9.51
N LYS A 40 -11.93 43.97 8.42
CA LYS A 40 -12.31 43.62 7.05
C LYS A 40 -11.28 42.71 6.38
N CYS A 41 -10.64 41.85 7.15
CA CYS A 41 -9.53 40.99 6.72
C CYS A 41 -9.81 40.24 5.39
N ALA A 42 -10.96 39.58 5.25
CA ALA A 42 -11.31 38.84 4.05
C ALA A 42 -11.50 39.77 2.84
N ARG A 43 -12.01 40.97 3.03
CA ARG A 43 -12.18 41.97 1.95
C ARG A 43 -10.84 42.39 1.35
N TYR A 44 -9.81 42.57 2.19
CA TYR A 44 -8.48 42.98 1.75
C TYR A 44 -7.79 41.84 1.00
N VAL A 45 -7.78 40.62 1.56
CA VAL A 45 -7.23 39.44 0.91
C VAL A 45 -7.94 39.13 -0.41
N LYS A 46 -9.28 39.18 -0.45
CA LYS A 46 -10.08 39.02 -1.68
C LYS A 46 -9.70 40.03 -2.75
N LYS A 47 -9.63 41.32 -2.40
CA LYS A 47 -9.25 42.36 -3.36
C LYS A 47 -7.85 42.14 -3.92
N ALA A 48 -6.92 41.75 -3.09
CA ALA A 48 -5.57 41.47 -3.50
C ALA A 48 -5.51 40.25 -4.45
N LEU A 49 -6.25 39.21 -4.17
CA LEU A 49 -6.34 38.01 -5.02
C LEU A 49 -7.01 38.32 -6.37
N ILE A 50 -8.05 39.15 -6.38
CA ILE A 50 -8.69 39.65 -7.61
C ILE A 50 -7.71 40.48 -8.45
N ALA A 51 -6.91 41.35 -7.82
CA ALA A 51 -5.88 42.12 -8.50
C ALA A 51 -4.81 41.23 -9.10
N GLY A 52 -4.53 40.07 -8.48
CA GLY A 52 -3.66 39.03 -9.02
C GLY A 52 -4.30 38.16 -10.11
N GLY A 53 -5.58 38.34 -10.43
CA GLY A 53 -6.27 37.58 -11.49
C GLY A 53 -7.30 36.56 -11.03
N ALA A 54 -7.66 36.52 -9.74
CA ALA A 54 -8.76 35.68 -9.27
C ALA A 54 -10.12 36.15 -9.83
N SER A 55 -11.05 35.19 -10.01
CA SER A 55 -12.40 35.50 -10.55
C SER A 55 -13.18 36.46 -9.68
N VAL A 56 -13.83 37.49 -10.30
CA VAL A 56 -14.64 38.49 -9.63
C VAL A 56 -16.03 37.98 -9.24
N LYS A 57 -16.41 36.73 -9.65
CA LYS A 57 -17.74 36.19 -9.33
C LYS A 57 -18.09 36.42 -7.86
N ASN A 58 -19.18 37.20 -7.67
CA ASN A 58 -19.60 37.64 -6.35
C ASN A 58 -20.01 36.42 -5.52
N SER A 59 -19.25 36.11 -4.49
CA SER A 59 -19.48 34.92 -3.68
C SER A 59 -20.65 35.05 -2.70
N GLY A 60 -21.13 36.31 -2.46
CA GLY A 60 -22.09 36.56 -1.36
C GLY A 60 -21.54 36.24 0.03
N ILE A 61 -20.23 35.91 0.15
CA ILE A 61 -19.60 35.47 1.39
C ILE A 61 -19.30 36.68 2.26
N GLU A 62 -19.89 36.72 3.44
CA GLU A 62 -19.72 37.81 4.41
C GLU A 62 -18.67 37.48 5.47
N SER A 63 -18.54 36.23 5.84
CA SER A 63 -17.64 35.78 6.92
C SER A 63 -16.29 35.27 6.39
N ALA A 64 -15.22 35.71 7.01
CA ALA A 64 -13.85 35.28 6.63
C ALA A 64 -13.66 33.76 6.72
N LYS A 65 -14.25 33.11 7.70
CA LYS A 65 -14.20 31.65 7.90
C LYS A 65 -14.80 30.82 6.74
N ASP A 66 -15.67 31.43 5.94
CA ASP A 66 -16.43 30.75 4.89
C ASP A 66 -15.81 30.92 3.49
N TYR A 67 -14.62 31.54 3.37
CA TYR A 67 -13.93 31.77 2.09
C TYR A 67 -13.23 30.57 1.48
N GLY A 68 -13.16 29.44 2.19
CA GLY A 68 -12.55 28.23 1.67
C GLY A 68 -13.05 27.80 0.28
N PRO A 69 -14.37 27.60 0.07
CA PRO A 69 -14.93 27.24 -1.24
C PRO A 69 -14.55 28.22 -2.35
N TRP A 70 -14.63 29.52 -2.09
CA TRP A 70 -14.26 30.55 -3.08
C TRP A 70 -12.75 30.48 -3.46
N LEU A 71 -11.86 30.22 -2.49
CA LEU A 71 -10.44 30.03 -2.77
C LEU A 71 -10.23 28.83 -3.68
N LEU A 72 -10.95 27.75 -3.44
CA LEU A 72 -10.86 26.53 -4.22
C LEU A 72 -11.36 26.72 -5.67
N GLU A 73 -12.48 27.45 -5.84
CA GLU A 73 -12.99 27.85 -7.16
C GLU A 73 -12.00 28.72 -7.94
N ASN A 74 -11.12 29.43 -7.24
CA ASN A 74 -10.08 30.26 -7.82
C ASN A 74 -8.71 29.54 -7.94
N GLY A 75 -8.69 28.21 -7.89
CA GLY A 75 -7.49 27.40 -8.16
C GLY A 75 -6.55 27.24 -6.97
N PHE A 76 -6.97 27.62 -5.76
CA PHE A 76 -6.26 27.25 -4.55
C PHE A 76 -6.56 25.80 -4.17
N LYS A 77 -5.64 25.17 -3.48
CA LYS A 77 -5.79 23.83 -2.89
C LYS A 77 -5.58 23.93 -1.38
N VAL A 78 -6.25 23.08 -0.61
CA VAL A 78 -5.94 22.94 0.82
C VAL A 78 -4.56 22.30 0.95
N VAL A 79 -3.76 22.81 1.86
CA VAL A 79 -2.46 22.20 2.21
C VAL A 79 -2.68 21.29 3.41
N ASP A 80 -2.55 19.99 3.19
CA ASP A 80 -2.73 18.96 4.22
C ASP A 80 -1.50 18.82 5.12
N ASN A 81 -1.69 18.22 6.29
CA ASN A 81 -0.62 17.91 7.26
C ASN A 81 0.18 19.13 7.74
N VAL A 82 -0.42 20.30 7.76
CA VAL A 82 0.22 21.49 8.32
C VAL A 82 0.08 21.52 9.83
N THR A 83 1.16 21.86 10.50
CA THR A 83 1.20 21.99 11.96
C THR A 83 1.52 23.43 12.36
N THR A 84 0.97 23.86 13.49
CA THR A 84 1.32 25.14 14.09
C THR A 84 2.68 25.01 14.77
N VAL A 85 3.64 25.83 14.36
CA VAL A 85 4.96 25.96 14.98
C VAL A 85 5.00 27.21 15.83
N ARG A 86 5.39 27.08 17.09
CA ARG A 86 5.53 28.19 18.03
C ARG A 86 7.00 28.43 18.37
N SER A 87 7.49 29.61 18.07
CA SER A 87 8.85 30.01 18.40
C SER A 87 8.89 31.48 18.84
N GLY A 88 9.45 31.80 20.00
CA GLY A 88 9.59 33.17 20.48
C GLY A 88 8.25 33.95 20.64
N GLY A 89 7.13 33.25 20.82
CA GLY A 89 5.78 33.84 20.90
C GLY A 89 5.14 34.15 19.55
N VAL A 90 5.79 33.78 18.46
CA VAL A 90 5.27 33.87 17.07
C VAL A 90 4.70 32.52 16.67
N PHE A 91 3.53 32.52 16.00
CA PHE A 91 2.83 31.33 15.52
C PHE A 91 2.93 31.26 13.99
N THR A 92 3.64 30.29 13.48
CA THR A 92 3.82 30.02 12.06
C THR A 92 3.17 28.69 11.67
N ILE A 93 2.98 28.46 10.37
CA ILE A 93 2.47 27.21 9.84
C ILE A 93 3.62 26.46 9.18
N SER A 94 3.80 25.17 9.49
CA SER A 94 4.87 24.38 8.89
C SER A 94 4.79 24.39 7.36
N GLY A 95 5.90 24.68 6.68
CA GLY A 95 5.96 24.69 5.22
C GLY A 95 5.18 25.82 4.54
N GLN A 96 4.83 26.91 5.26
CA GLN A 96 4.18 28.09 4.67
C GLN A 96 5.00 28.72 3.54
N GLN A 97 4.36 29.16 2.47
CA GLN A 97 4.96 29.75 1.27
C GLN A 97 4.32 31.10 0.91
N VAL A 98 5.07 31.93 0.18
CA VAL A 98 4.58 33.22 -0.30
C VAL A 98 3.29 33.05 -1.13
N GLY A 99 2.25 33.79 -0.78
CA GLY A 99 0.94 33.70 -1.42
C GLY A 99 0.00 32.66 -0.81
N ASP A 100 0.42 31.91 0.19
CA ASP A 100 -0.48 31.04 0.97
C ASP A 100 -1.55 31.89 1.67
N VAL A 101 -2.76 31.38 1.70
CA VAL A 101 -3.89 32.01 2.38
C VAL A 101 -4.37 31.11 3.52
N VAL A 102 -4.42 31.66 4.73
CA VAL A 102 -5.01 30.99 5.89
C VAL A 102 -6.44 31.48 6.10
N VAL A 103 -7.36 30.54 6.32
CA VAL A 103 -8.74 30.78 6.73
C VAL A 103 -8.91 30.18 8.13
N ILE A 104 -9.22 31.02 9.10
CA ILE A 104 -9.29 30.67 10.52
C ILE A 104 -10.74 30.73 10.97
N GLN A 105 -11.18 29.73 11.73
CA GLN A 105 -12.55 29.64 12.21
C GLN A 105 -12.91 30.72 13.25
N ALA A 106 -14.19 30.77 13.62
CA ALA A 106 -14.68 31.71 14.61
C ALA A 106 -14.02 31.49 15.97
N ALA A 107 -13.79 32.60 16.67
CA ALA A 107 -13.37 32.61 18.07
C ALA A 107 -14.39 33.41 18.92
N PRO A 108 -14.42 33.24 20.24
CA PRO A 108 -15.26 34.07 21.11
C PRO A 108 -15.06 35.56 20.82
N HIS A 109 -16.17 36.30 20.64
CA HIS A 109 -16.21 37.71 20.22
C HIS A 109 -15.66 38.01 18.81
N HIS A 110 -15.28 36.96 18.01
CA HIS A 110 -14.81 37.05 16.65
C HIS A 110 -15.55 36.03 15.74
N VAL A 111 -16.87 36.17 15.67
CA VAL A 111 -17.80 35.21 15.02
C VAL A 111 -17.60 35.05 13.52
N TYR A 112 -16.96 36.00 12.84
CA TYR A 112 -16.70 35.97 11.41
C TYR A 112 -15.40 35.25 11.03
N GLY A 113 -14.62 34.77 12.01
CA GLY A 113 -13.31 34.18 11.78
C GLY A 113 -12.29 35.19 11.27
N HIS A 114 -11.22 34.68 10.63
CA HIS A 114 -10.16 35.52 10.07
C HIS A 114 -9.58 34.94 8.78
N MET A 115 -9.03 35.81 7.95
CA MET A 115 -8.36 35.42 6.71
C MET A 115 -7.11 36.30 6.51
N ALA A 116 -5.96 35.67 6.20
CA ALA A 116 -4.71 36.34 5.94
C ALA A 116 -3.90 35.62 4.84
N MET A 117 -2.99 36.36 4.19
CA MET A 117 -2.07 35.83 3.18
C MET A 117 -0.63 36.01 3.65
N PHE A 118 0.22 35.00 3.41
CA PHE A 118 1.64 35.07 3.75
C PHE A 118 2.46 35.76 2.67
N ASN A 119 3.18 36.83 3.05
CA ASN A 119 3.97 37.64 2.12
C ASN A 119 5.45 37.23 2.00
N GLY A 120 5.86 36.16 2.69
CA GLY A 120 7.25 35.67 2.78
C GLY A 120 7.91 35.98 4.13
N THR A 121 7.43 37.01 4.84
CA THR A 121 7.94 37.38 6.18
C THR A 121 6.83 37.43 7.23
N HIS A 122 5.67 37.94 6.87
CA HIS A 122 4.54 38.10 7.79
C HIS A 122 3.25 37.60 7.15
N TRP A 123 2.29 37.28 7.99
CA TRP A 123 0.91 37.11 7.59
C TRP A 123 0.23 38.49 7.53
N VAL A 124 -0.47 38.77 6.45
CA VAL A 124 -1.06 40.08 6.14
C VAL A 124 -2.54 39.93 5.83
N SER A 125 -3.35 40.80 6.41
CA SER A 125 -4.78 40.93 6.14
C SER A 125 -5.09 42.39 5.84
N ASP A 126 -5.96 43.04 6.59
CA ASP A 126 -6.13 44.51 6.65
C ASP A 126 -5.07 45.16 7.57
N PHE A 127 -4.15 44.36 8.11
CA PHE A 127 -2.94 44.76 8.84
C PHE A 127 -1.85 43.69 8.77
N ILE A 128 -0.61 44.09 9.08
CA ILE A 128 0.54 43.17 9.17
C ILE A 128 0.53 42.53 10.54
N GLN A 129 0.58 41.19 10.58
CA GLN A 129 0.48 40.39 11.81
C GLN A 129 1.87 40.01 12.34
N GLU A 130 2.33 40.70 13.38
CA GLU A 130 3.68 40.50 13.96
C GLU A 130 3.82 39.17 14.71
N LYS A 131 2.73 38.60 15.23
CA LYS A 131 2.73 37.39 16.04
C LYS A 131 2.32 36.12 15.24
N GLY A 132 2.48 36.15 13.92
CA GLY A 132 2.19 35.05 13.02
C GLY A 132 0.77 35.08 12.48
N PHE A 133 0.23 33.92 12.10
CA PHE A 133 -1.04 33.86 11.37
C PHE A 133 -2.30 34.12 12.23
N TYR A 134 -2.21 33.93 13.54
CA TYR A 134 -3.32 34.27 14.45
C TYR A 134 -3.41 35.77 14.73
N PRO A 135 -4.53 36.40 14.39
CA PRO A 135 -4.62 37.88 14.46
C PRO A 135 -4.70 38.43 15.88
N ALA A 136 -5.24 37.71 16.83
CA ALA A 136 -5.48 38.14 18.18
C ALA A 136 -5.13 37.07 19.23
N GLN A 137 -4.98 37.51 20.50
CA GLN A 137 -4.61 36.63 21.59
C GLN A 137 -5.60 35.46 21.77
N ILE A 138 -6.90 35.72 21.65
CA ILE A 138 -7.94 34.71 21.82
C ILE A 138 -7.78 33.52 20.84
N TYR A 139 -7.38 33.77 19.60
CA TYR A 139 -7.10 32.71 18.61
C TYR A 139 -5.91 31.85 19.00
N ARG A 140 -4.89 32.48 19.60
CA ARG A 140 -3.68 31.80 20.08
C ARG A 140 -3.92 30.96 21.33
N ASP A 141 -4.68 31.51 22.29
CA ASP A 141 -4.95 30.86 23.57
C ASP A 141 -5.87 29.64 23.40
N GLN A 142 -6.78 29.71 22.44
CA GLN A 142 -7.73 28.64 22.15
C GLN A 142 -7.34 27.75 20.99
N ASN A 143 -6.17 28.00 20.38
CA ASN A 143 -5.66 27.26 19.22
C ASN A 143 -6.75 27.01 18.16
N ILE A 144 -7.42 28.10 17.74
CA ILE A 144 -8.57 28.05 16.85
C ILE A 144 -8.21 27.34 15.54
N SER A 145 -9.07 26.42 15.09
CA SER A 145 -8.85 25.66 13.87
C SER A 145 -8.76 26.54 12.63
N TYR A 146 -7.90 26.14 11.72
CA TYR A 146 -7.65 26.85 10.46
C TYR A 146 -7.42 25.86 9.31
N ALA A 147 -7.56 26.37 8.09
CA ALA A 147 -7.13 25.70 6.89
C ALA A 147 -6.16 26.58 6.11
N LEU A 148 -5.10 26.01 5.59
CA LEU A 148 -4.13 26.67 4.74
C LEU A 148 -4.45 26.39 3.28
N TYR A 149 -4.49 27.42 2.46
CA TYR A 149 -4.79 27.35 1.03
C TYR A 149 -3.61 27.85 0.23
N ARG A 150 -3.19 27.09 -0.79
CA ARG A 150 -2.09 27.42 -1.69
C ARG A 150 -2.58 27.46 -3.13
N TYR A 151 -2.23 28.50 -3.86
CA TYR A 151 -2.47 28.56 -5.29
C TYR A 151 -1.44 27.72 -6.04
N GLY A 152 -1.88 26.77 -6.88
CA GLY A 152 -1.00 25.97 -7.73
C GLY A 152 -0.65 26.72 -9.01
N ASP A 153 0.62 27.04 -9.24
CA ASP A 153 1.10 27.31 -10.59
C ASP A 153 1.17 25.98 -11.34
N ASN A 154 0.73 25.92 -12.59
CA ASN A 154 0.85 24.74 -13.45
C ASN A 154 2.32 24.36 -13.75
N THR A 155 3.29 25.04 -13.16
CA THR A 155 4.73 24.74 -13.29
C THR A 155 5.38 24.25 -12.00
N THR A 156 4.66 24.15 -10.85
CA THR A 156 5.21 23.65 -9.58
C THR A 156 4.19 22.92 -8.71
N SER A 157 3.06 22.47 -9.27
CA SER A 157 2.06 21.68 -8.53
C SER A 157 2.34 20.18 -8.55
N GLU A 158 3.56 19.76 -8.92
CA GLU A 158 3.98 18.36 -8.89
C GLU A 158 4.60 17.92 -7.56
N GLN A 159 4.53 18.73 -6.51
CA GLN A 159 5.19 18.34 -5.26
C GLN A 159 4.29 18.16 -4.03
N ASN A 160 2.93 18.27 -4.13
CA ASN A 160 2.06 17.87 -3.01
C ASN A 160 0.59 17.54 -3.38
N ALA A 161 0.21 17.40 -4.62
CA ALA A 161 -0.71 16.36 -5.03
C ALA A 161 0.12 15.10 -5.02
N SER A 162 -0.34 13.94 -4.51
CA SER A 162 0.49 12.75 -4.47
C SER A 162 1.62 12.92 -5.45
N ALA A 163 2.83 13.11 -4.96
CA ALA A 163 3.96 13.01 -5.83
C ALA A 163 3.75 11.64 -6.49
N THR A 164 3.26 11.60 -7.71
CA THR A 164 3.74 10.66 -8.68
C THR A 164 5.22 10.93 -8.64
N GLN A 165 5.89 10.27 -7.69
CA GLN A 165 7.34 10.26 -7.67
C GLN A 165 7.69 9.88 -9.10
N LYS A 166 8.35 10.79 -9.84
CA LYS A 166 9.17 10.35 -10.95
C LYS A 166 9.97 9.20 -10.39
N GLY A 167 9.60 8.00 -10.72
CA GLY A 167 10.13 6.83 -10.06
C GLY A 167 9.05 5.79 -9.77
N LYS A 168 9.34 4.97 -8.87
CA LYS A 168 8.69 3.72 -8.53
C LYS A 168 7.44 3.95 -7.69
N ILE A 169 6.31 3.48 -8.16
CA ILE A 169 5.07 3.46 -7.40
C ILE A 169 5.11 2.31 -6.37
N LYS A 170 4.61 2.53 -5.18
CA LYS A 170 4.42 1.46 -4.20
C LYS A 170 3.28 0.56 -4.66
N ILE A 171 3.51 -0.75 -4.72
CA ILE A 171 2.52 -1.76 -5.07
C ILE A 171 2.42 -2.78 -3.94
N VAL A 172 1.20 -3.16 -3.56
CA VAL A 172 0.91 -4.19 -2.55
C VAL A 172 -0.14 -5.17 -3.07
N TRP A 173 -0.29 -6.30 -2.40
CA TRP A 173 -1.36 -7.25 -2.72
C TRP A 173 -2.71 -6.74 -2.22
N PRO A 174 -3.81 -7.01 -2.96
CA PRO A 174 -5.14 -6.53 -2.57
C PRO A 174 -5.69 -7.18 -1.31
N ILE A 175 -5.12 -8.30 -0.91
CA ILE A 175 -5.50 -9.06 0.29
C ILE A 175 -4.25 -9.45 1.09
N PRO A 176 -4.36 -9.56 2.41
CA PRO A 176 -3.33 -10.21 3.22
C PRO A 176 -3.41 -11.73 3.14
N SER A 177 -2.33 -12.41 3.51
CA SER A 177 -2.23 -13.89 3.46
C SER A 177 -3.00 -14.61 4.59
N ASN A 178 -3.44 -13.87 5.60
CA ASN A 178 -4.22 -14.39 6.73
C ASN A 178 -5.02 -13.27 7.43
N ASN A 179 -5.82 -13.66 8.41
CA ASN A 179 -6.64 -12.75 9.21
C ASN A 179 -5.86 -11.82 10.14
N ARG A 180 -4.55 -11.99 10.27
CA ARG A 180 -3.67 -11.11 11.08
C ARG A 180 -2.98 -10.04 10.26
N GLY A 181 -3.27 -9.96 8.95
CA GLY A 181 -2.71 -8.96 8.06
C GLY A 181 -1.29 -9.26 7.56
N SER A 182 -0.83 -10.51 7.63
CA SER A 182 0.46 -10.90 7.08
C SER A 182 0.50 -10.72 5.56
N GLU A 183 1.67 -10.43 5.01
CA GLU A 183 1.85 -10.25 3.57
C GLU A 183 2.24 -11.57 2.89
N PHE A 184 1.82 -11.72 1.63
CA PHE A 184 2.38 -12.75 0.76
C PHE A 184 3.82 -12.39 0.39
N LYS A 185 4.71 -13.37 0.44
CA LYS A 185 6.15 -13.18 0.20
C LYS A 185 6.46 -12.79 -1.25
N ASN A 186 5.72 -13.36 -2.19
CA ASN A 186 5.92 -13.17 -3.62
C ASN A 186 4.63 -13.39 -4.42
N GLN A 187 4.71 -13.18 -5.73
CA GLN A 187 3.59 -13.31 -6.66
C GLN A 187 3.09 -14.75 -6.77
N GLU A 188 3.99 -15.72 -6.77
CA GLU A 188 3.63 -17.13 -6.89
C GLU A 188 2.81 -17.60 -5.68
N GLU A 189 3.13 -17.11 -4.49
CA GLU A 189 2.40 -17.45 -3.26
C GLU A 189 0.95 -16.97 -3.30
N ILE A 190 0.69 -15.71 -3.68
CA ILE A 190 -0.69 -15.22 -3.81
C ILE A 190 -1.44 -15.90 -4.96
N LEU A 191 -0.80 -16.16 -6.09
CA LEU A 191 -1.41 -16.87 -7.20
C LEU A 191 -1.73 -18.34 -6.85
N ALA A 192 -0.88 -18.99 -6.05
CA ALA A 192 -1.14 -20.32 -5.52
C ALA A 192 -2.29 -20.30 -4.49
N HIS A 193 -2.34 -19.29 -3.62
CA HIS A 193 -3.44 -19.10 -2.67
C HIS A 193 -4.80 -18.97 -3.39
N LEU A 194 -4.84 -18.25 -4.49
CA LEU A 194 -6.05 -18.04 -5.29
C LEU A 194 -6.27 -19.12 -6.36
N ALA A 195 -5.48 -20.18 -6.42
CA ALA A 195 -5.63 -21.23 -7.43
C ALA A 195 -6.96 -21.99 -7.37
N GLY A 196 -7.62 -21.96 -6.20
CA GLY A 196 -8.95 -22.55 -5.99
C GLY A 196 -10.12 -21.65 -6.44
N GLU A 197 -9.88 -20.38 -6.79
CA GLU A 197 -10.93 -19.50 -7.31
C GLU A 197 -11.42 -19.99 -8.66
N SER A 198 -12.73 -20.08 -8.82
CA SER A 198 -13.35 -20.62 -10.03
C SER A 198 -14.51 -19.77 -10.57
N THR A 199 -14.92 -18.73 -9.83
CA THR A 199 -16.12 -17.94 -10.15
C THR A 199 -15.86 -16.82 -11.13
N GLY A 200 -14.65 -16.26 -11.16
CA GLY A 200 -14.27 -15.17 -12.07
C GLY A 200 -12.78 -15.27 -12.40
N LEU A 201 -12.47 -16.07 -13.43
CA LEU A 201 -11.11 -16.16 -13.97
C LEU A 201 -10.90 -15.10 -15.04
N TYR A 202 -9.71 -14.58 -15.12
CA TYR A 202 -9.33 -13.53 -16.08
C TYR A 202 -9.56 -13.99 -17.52
N MET A 203 -10.08 -13.12 -18.34
CA MET A 203 -10.49 -13.20 -19.74
C MET A 203 -11.78 -13.98 -19.98
N ILE A 204 -12.00 -15.13 -19.36
CA ILE A 204 -13.16 -15.96 -19.64
C ILE A 204 -13.69 -16.48 -18.30
N GLY A 205 -14.86 -15.98 -17.93
CA GLY A 205 -15.59 -16.42 -16.76
C GLY A 205 -16.10 -17.86 -16.89
N ARG A 206 -16.59 -18.41 -15.78
CA ARG A 206 -17.13 -19.77 -15.70
C ARG A 206 -18.31 -20.00 -16.65
N ASN A 207 -19.08 -18.96 -16.92
CA ASN A 207 -20.20 -18.98 -17.86
C ASN A 207 -19.77 -18.90 -19.33
N GLY A 208 -18.46 -18.91 -19.61
CA GLY A 208 -17.94 -18.82 -20.98
C GLY A 208 -17.95 -17.41 -21.57
N MET A 209 -18.29 -16.39 -20.80
CA MET A 209 -18.29 -15.00 -21.27
C MET A 209 -16.97 -14.30 -20.98
N TRP A 210 -16.73 -13.22 -21.70
CA TRP A 210 -15.65 -12.28 -21.39
C TRP A 210 -15.68 -11.87 -19.91
N HIS A 211 -14.49 -11.75 -19.31
CA HIS A 211 -14.34 -11.33 -17.93
C HIS A 211 -13.02 -10.55 -17.75
N GLY A 212 -13.10 -9.22 -17.63
CA GLY A 212 -11.94 -8.31 -17.64
C GLY A 212 -11.07 -8.34 -16.41
N GLY A 213 -11.47 -9.02 -15.34
CA GLY A 213 -10.79 -9.04 -14.05
C GLY A 213 -10.65 -10.42 -13.42
N ILE A 214 -10.58 -10.42 -12.10
CA ILE A 214 -10.56 -11.64 -11.27
C ILE A 214 -11.54 -11.50 -10.12
N HIS A 215 -12.09 -12.62 -9.66
CA HIS A 215 -12.78 -12.68 -8.38
C HIS A 215 -11.86 -13.20 -7.28
N ILE A 216 -12.04 -12.66 -6.07
CA ILE A 216 -11.52 -13.23 -4.82
C ILE A 216 -12.73 -13.45 -3.94
N THR A 217 -12.87 -14.67 -3.40
CA THR A 217 -14.04 -15.06 -2.60
C THR A 217 -13.66 -15.51 -1.21
N GLU A 218 -14.64 -15.68 -0.34
CA GLU A 218 -14.44 -16.22 1.00
C GLU A 218 -13.93 -17.67 0.99
N ALA A 219 -14.06 -18.38 -0.11
CA ALA A 219 -13.54 -19.74 -0.23
C ALA A 219 -12.02 -19.81 -0.05
N THR A 220 -11.31 -18.80 -0.54
CA THR A 220 -9.86 -18.67 -0.36
C THR A 220 -9.49 -17.64 0.71
N THR A 221 -10.31 -16.58 0.89
CA THR A 221 -9.95 -15.41 1.69
C THR A 221 -11.10 -14.99 2.62
N PRO A 222 -11.55 -15.85 3.54
CA PRO A 222 -12.72 -15.60 4.37
C PRO A 222 -12.59 -14.38 5.28
N TRP A 223 -11.37 -14.00 5.67
CA TRP A 223 -11.10 -12.86 6.54
C TRP A 223 -11.35 -11.48 5.91
N CYS A 224 -11.60 -11.43 4.62
CA CYS A 224 -11.96 -10.18 3.93
C CYS A 224 -13.46 -10.04 3.64
N ALA A 225 -14.29 -10.98 4.10
CA ALA A 225 -15.73 -10.95 3.91
C ALA A 225 -16.43 -10.16 5.03
N LEU A 226 -17.46 -9.40 4.66
CA LEU A 226 -18.28 -8.64 5.61
C LEU A 226 -19.76 -8.76 5.26
N SER A 227 -20.55 -9.34 6.15
CA SER A 227 -21.97 -9.58 5.92
C SER A 227 -22.86 -8.38 6.23
N GLY A 228 -22.79 -7.81 7.41
CA GLY A 228 -23.74 -6.79 7.87
C GLY A 228 -25.19 -7.27 8.01
N LYS A 229 -26.15 -6.37 7.78
CA LYS A 229 -27.58 -6.66 7.85
C LYS A 229 -28.07 -7.41 6.63
N SER A 230 -28.98 -8.37 6.85
CA SER A 230 -29.71 -9.00 5.76
C SER A 230 -30.62 -7.99 5.06
N PRO A 231 -30.65 -7.94 3.71
CA PRO A 231 -31.67 -7.20 2.98
C PRO A 231 -33.07 -7.70 3.30
N LEU A 232 -34.06 -6.81 3.31
CA LEU A 232 -35.46 -7.18 3.61
C LEU A 232 -36.01 -8.26 2.67
N GLU A 233 -35.54 -8.26 1.42
CA GLU A 233 -36.00 -9.15 0.34
C GLU A 233 -35.09 -10.37 0.15
N ALA A 234 -34.09 -10.56 1.02
CA ALA A 234 -33.17 -11.68 0.88
C ALA A 234 -33.88 -13.03 1.13
N ILE A 235 -33.72 -13.96 0.19
CA ILE A 235 -34.22 -15.33 0.32
C ILE A 235 -33.40 -16.08 1.36
N ASP A 236 -32.09 -15.94 1.27
CA ASP A 236 -31.11 -16.54 2.14
C ASP A 236 -29.97 -15.55 2.39
N PHE A 237 -29.60 -15.40 3.64
CA PHE A 237 -28.47 -14.56 4.00
C PHE A 237 -27.66 -15.32 5.05
N PRO A 238 -26.39 -15.59 4.80
CA PRO A 238 -25.58 -16.44 5.67
C PRO A 238 -25.36 -15.81 7.04
N VAL A 239 -24.91 -16.62 7.98
CA VAL A 239 -24.45 -16.13 9.29
C VAL A 239 -23.43 -15.02 9.09
N PRO A 240 -23.56 -13.90 9.80
CA PRO A 240 -22.65 -12.77 9.66
C PRO A 240 -21.18 -13.19 9.79
N PHE A 241 -20.38 -12.81 8.80
CA PHE A 241 -18.95 -13.02 8.79
C PHE A 241 -18.26 -11.69 9.19
N LYS A 242 -17.33 -11.75 10.13
CA LYS A 242 -16.58 -10.56 10.52
C LYS A 242 -15.34 -10.43 9.65
N GLY A 243 -15.35 -9.43 8.79
CA GLY A 243 -14.16 -9.07 7.99
C GLY A 243 -13.05 -8.51 8.88
N GLU A 244 -12.13 -9.37 9.28
CA GLU A 244 -10.98 -8.99 10.13
C GLU A 244 -9.96 -8.17 9.36
N GLN A 245 -9.94 -8.29 8.03
CA GLN A 245 -9.04 -7.61 7.13
C GLN A 245 -9.82 -7.01 5.95
N ALA A 246 -9.41 -5.85 5.49
CA ALA A 246 -10.00 -5.21 4.33
C ALA A 246 -9.33 -5.64 3.01
N ILE A 247 -10.06 -5.51 1.91
CA ILE A 247 -9.50 -5.40 0.57
C ILE A 247 -8.70 -4.09 0.51
N ARG A 248 -7.51 -4.12 -0.07
CA ARG A 248 -6.55 -3.02 -0.05
C ARG A 248 -6.36 -2.39 -1.42
N CYS A 249 -6.11 -1.10 -1.45
CA CYS A 249 -5.64 -0.42 -2.66
C CYS A 249 -4.31 -1.04 -3.12
N MET A 250 -4.25 -1.48 -4.38
CA MET A 250 -3.08 -2.21 -4.88
C MET A 250 -1.88 -1.31 -5.16
N ALA A 251 -2.09 -0.04 -5.44
CA ALA A 251 -1.02 0.90 -5.77
C ALA A 251 -1.35 2.31 -5.27
N ASP A 252 -0.31 3.14 -5.06
CA ASP A 252 -0.53 4.57 -4.78
C ASP A 252 -1.30 5.21 -5.93
N GLY A 253 -2.33 6.00 -5.63
CA GLY A 253 -3.16 6.61 -6.66
C GLY A 253 -4.17 7.60 -6.10
N GLU A 254 -5.19 7.90 -6.89
CA GLU A 254 -6.29 8.80 -6.54
C GLU A 254 -7.63 8.12 -6.79
N VAL A 255 -8.52 8.18 -5.83
CA VAL A 255 -9.92 7.77 -6.04
C VAL A 255 -10.57 8.82 -6.95
N ILE A 256 -11.06 8.38 -8.11
CA ILE A 256 -11.66 9.25 -9.13
C ILE A 256 -13.17 9.07 -9.26
N ALA A 257 -13.65 7.88 -8.95
CA ALA A 257 -15.07 7.58 -8.95
C ALA A 257 -15.41 6.45 -7.96
N TYR A 258 -16.63 6.46 -7.48
CA TYR A 258 -17.13 5.43 -6.59
C TYR A 258 -18.64 5.27 -6.70
N ARG A 259 -19.16 4.15 -6.25
CA ARG A 259 -20.57 3.95 -5.86
C ARG A 259 -20.58 3.27 -4.50
N ILE A 260 -21.28 3.85 -3.54
CA ILE A 260 -21.57 3.25 -2.25
C ILE A 260 -23.05 2.94 -2.24
N CYS A 261 -23.41 1.68 -2.30
CA CYS A 261 -24.80 1.27 -2.11
C CYS A 261 -25.16 1.42 -0.63
N ARG A 262 -26.36 1.95 -0.36
CA ARG A 262 -26.86 2.05 1.01
C ARG A 262 -27.08 0.65 1.58
N ASP A 263 -27.67 -0.23 0.78
CA ASP A 263 -27.91 -1.63 1.08
C ASP A 263 -27.61 -2.51 -0.13
N TYR A 264 -27.72 -3.81 0.00
CA TYR A 264 -27.63 -4.74 -1.11
C TYR A 264 -28.71 -4.46 -2.15
N LEU A 265 -28.33 -4.53 -3.42
CA LEU A 265 -29.25 -4.48 -4.54
C LEU A 265 -29.93 -5.84 -4.70
N THR A 266 -31.15 -5.84 -5.20
CA THR A 266 -31.91 -7.08 -5.46
C THR A 266 -32.40 -7.15 -6.89
N LEU A 267 -32.44 -8.35 -7.45
CA LEU A 267 -33.01 -8.67 -8.74
C LEU A 267 -33.93 -9.90 -8.62
N GLY A 268 -35.05 -9.88 -9.35
CA GLY A 268 -35.97 -11.00 -9.40
C GLY A 268 -35.35 -12.21 -10.09
N TRP A 269 -35.55 -13.40 -9.50
CA TRP A 269 -35.17 -14.69 -10.05
C TRP A 269 -36.24 -15.73 -9.73
N GLU A 270 -36.23 -16.90 -10.41
CA GLU A 270 -37.21 -17.96 -10.20
C GLU A 270 -37.35 -18.39 -8.74
N SER A 271 -36.23 -18.48 -8.02
CA SER A 271 -36.21 -18.88 -6.62
C SER A 271 -36.50 -17.74 -5.63
N GLY A 272 -36.87 -16.54 -6.13
CA GLY A 272 -37.08 -15.31 -5.36
C GLY A 272 -35.97 -14.27 -5.62
N PRO A 273 -36.03 -13.08 -4.97
CA PRO A 273 -35.07 -12.02 -5.23
C PRO A 273 -33.64 -12.41 -4.81
N LEU A 274 -32.68 -12.17 -5.69
CA LEU A 274 -31.26 -12.39 -5.42
C LEU A 274 -30.57 -11.09 -5.04
N SER A 275 -29.74 -11.14 -4.02
CA SER A 275 -29.03 -9.99 -3.46
C SER A 275 -27.59 -9.93 -3.94
N PHE A 276 -27.11 -8.73 -4.23
CA PHE A 276 -25.71 -8.47 -4.56
C PHE A 276 -25.32 -7.02 -4.25
N SER A 277 -24.03 -6.75 -4.10
CA SER A 277 -23.58 -5.38 -3.94
C SER A 277 -23.13 -4.78 -5.27
N GLY A 278 -23.62 -3.57 -5.54
CA GLY A 278 -23.16 -2.74 -6.65
C GLY A 278 -22.11 -1.71 -6.25
N SER A 279 -21.64 -1.75 -5.00
CA SER A 279 -20.62 -0.80 -4.53
C SER A 279 -19.29 -1.02 -5.22
N PHE A 280 -18.63 0.07 -5.63
CA PHE A 280 -17.31 0.02 -6.25
C PHE A 280 -16.46 1.26 -5.93
N VAL A 281 -15.16 1.11 -6.13
CA VAL A 281 -14.17 2.20 -6.11
C VAL A 281 -13.28 2.06 -7.33
N LEU A 282 -13.11 3.17 -8.07
CA LEU A 282 -12.18 3.29 -9.18
C LEU A 282 -11.02 4.19 -8.78
N VAL A 283 -9.81 3.66 -8.86
CA VAL A 283 -8.58 4.37 -8.52
C VAL A 283 -7.73 4.55 -9.77
N LYS A 284 -7.29 5.78 -10.02
CA LYS A 284 -6.35 6.12 -11.08
C LYS A 284 -4.92 6.10 -10.54
N HIS A 285 -4.02 5.52 -11.29
CA HIS A 285 -2.61 5.39 -10.95
C HIS A 285 -1.71 5.89 -12.07
N TYR A 286 -0.49 6.23 -11.71
CA TYR A 286 0.56 6.54 -12.67
C TYR A 286 1.88 5.93 -12.21
N ILE A 287 2.59 5.26 -13.11
CA ILE A 287 3.94 4.74 -12.88
C ILE A 287 4.88 5.26 -13.96
N GLN A 288 6.05 5.75 -13.57
CA GLN A 288 7.11 6.18 -14.50
C GLN A 288 8.46 5.77 -13.94
N PRO A 289 8.93 4.55 -14.22
CA PRO A 289 10.18 4.05 -13.66
C PRO A 289 11.43 4.70 -14.24
N GLY A 290 11.35 5.29 -15.44
CA GLY A 290 12.46 6.00 -16.10
C GLY A 290 12.29 7.53 -16.08
N GLU A 291 13.20 8.23 -16.72
CA GLU A 291 13.23 9.68 -16.75
C GLU A 291 12.23 10.28 -17.76
N LYS A 292 11.96 9.56 -18.86
CA LYS A 292 11.11 10.03 -19.95
C LYS A 292 9.68 9.53 -19.79
N GLU A 293 8.72 10.32 -20.26
CA GLU A 293 7.31 9.95 -20.32
C GLU A 293 7.06 8.64 -21.09
N THR A 294 7.95 8.27 -22.01
CA THR A 294 7.86 6.99 -22.73
C THR A 294 8.00 5.76 -21.83
N SER A 295 8.51 5.91 -20.62
CA SER A 295 8.50 4.88 -19.59
C SER A 295 7.31 4.99 -18.64
N GLY A 296 6.42 5.96 -18.85
CA GLY A 296 5.25 6.20 -18.04
C GLY A 296 4.04 5.38 -18.49
N LEU A 297 3.15 5.08 -17.54
CA LEU A 297 1.86 4.43 -17.81
C LEU A 297 0.80 4.91 -16.83
N HIS A 298 -0.31 5.41 -17.37
CA HIS A 298 -1.56 5.59 -16.61
C HIS A 298 -2.36 4.31 -16.63
N PHE A 299 -2.84 3.89 -15.46
CA PHE A 299 -3.71 2.73 -15.35
C PHE A 299 -4.73 2.93 -14.22
N TYR A 300 -5.73 2.06 -14.20
CA TYR A 300 -6.81 2.09 -13.21
C TYR A 300 -6.92 0.75 -12.51
N THR A 301 -7.30 0.77 -11.24
CA THR A 301 -7.80 -0.42 -10.54
C THR A 301 -9.24 -0.21 -10.12
N LEU A 302 -10.08 -1.17 -10.47
CA LEU A 302 -11.49 -1.23 -10.10
C LEU A 302 -11.66 -2.30 -9.02
N TYR A 303 -12.36 -1.96 -7.96
CA TYR A 303 -12.78 -2.88 -6.91
C TYR A 303 -14.29 -2.86 -6.84
N MET A 304 -14.95 -3.94 -7.24
CA MET A 304 -16.40 -4.01 -7.34
C MET A 304 -16.98 -5.12 -6.46
N HIS A 305 -18.28 -5.03 -6.18
CA HIS A 305 -19.02 -5.89 -5.25
C HIS A 305 -18.54 -5.75 -3.79
N LEU A 306 -18.03 -4.57 -3.44
CA LEU A 306 -17.68 -4.26 -2.06
C LEU A 306 -18.94 -4.24 -1.18
N ALA A 307 -18.78 -4.57 0.12
CA ALA A 307 -19.86 -4.51 1.07
C ALA A 307 -20.56 -3.13 1.06
N PRO A 308 -21.90 -3.07 1.08
CA PRO A 308 -22.66 -1.82 1.10
C PRO A 308 -22.52 -1.13 2.47
N TYR A 309 -22.99 0.10 2.56
CA TYR A 309 -22.92 0.88 3.80
C TYR A 309 -23.58 0.18 4.99
N SER A 310 -24.75 -0.43 4.78
CA SER A 310 -25.51 -1.13 5.82
C SER A 310 -24.82 -2.39 6.37
N ALA A 311 -23.85 -2.95 5.63
CA ALA A 311 -23.10 -4.12 6.05
C ALA A 311 -22.09 -3.79 7.15
N TYR A 312 -21.62 -2.54 7.21
CA TYR A 312 -20.75 -2.10 8.29
C TYR A 312 -21.60 -1.84 9.53
N GLU A 313 -21.16 -2.37 10.68
CA GLU A 313 -21.82 -2.06 11.94
C GLU A 313 -21.92 -0.54 12.08
N SER A 314 -23.15 -0.04 12.26
CA SER A 314 -23.30 1.30 12.80
C SER A 314 -22.56 1.25 14.13
N GLU A 315 -21.53 2.08 14.31
CA GLU A 315 -20.92 2.20 15.61
C GLU A 315 -22.04 2.38 16.63
N ALA A 316 -21.99 1.58 17.69
CA ALA A 316 -22.87 1.79 18.80
C ALA A 316 -22.76 3.28 19.15
N GLU A 317 -23.88 3.96 19.23
CA GLU A 317 -23.95 5.30 19.78
C GLU A 317 -22.99 5.34 20.98
N ASN A 318 -22.12 6.36 21.05
CA ASN A 318 -21.16 6.52 22.16
C ASN A 318 -19.80 5.83 22.03
N GLN A 319 -19.38 5.41 20.86
CA GLN A 319 -17.99 4.99 20.62
C GLN A 319 -17.10 6.21 20.28
N TRP A 320 -15.96 6.30 20.96
CA TRP A 320 -15.03 7.43 20.84
C TRP A 320 -13.57 6.96 20.70
N VAL A 321 -12.74 7.79 20.09
CA VAL A 321 -11.30 7.58 20.00
C VAL A 321 -10.57 8.72 20.69
N VAL A 322 -9.63 8.37 21.53
CA VAL A 322 -8.75 9.30 22.25
C VAL A 322 -7.78 9.94 21.27
N GLN A 323 -7.70 11.27 21.29
CA GLN A 323 -6.90 12.06 20.34
C GLN A 323 -5.51 12.46 20.85
N ASP A 324 -5.33 12.44 22.17
CA ASP A 324 -4.08 12.73 22.86
C ASP A 324 -3.91 11.75 24.03
N THR A 325 -2.69 11.53 24.48
CA THR A 325 -2.46 10.71 25.67
C THR A 325 -3.07 11.38 26.92
N LEU A 326 -4.09 10.77 27.50
CA LEU A 326 -4.86 11.29 28.62
C LEU A 326 -4.49 10.61 29.93
N LYS A 327 -4.45 11.38 31.03
CA LYS A 327 -4.43 10.79 32.36
C LYS A 327 -5.75 10.09 32.63
N ALA A 328 -5.66 8.82 32.99
CA ALA A 328 -6.82 8.00 33.35
C ALA A 328 -6.80 7.78 34.87
N TYR A 329 -7.94 8.01 35.49
CA TYR A 329 -8.15 7.82 36.92
C TYR A 329 -9.14 6.66 37.13
N SER A 330 -8.89 5.83 38.14
CA SER A 330 -9.82 4.74 38.43
C SER A 330 -11.17 5.31 38.87
N GLU A 331 -12.26 4.59 38.59
CA GLU A 331 -13.59 5.01 38.96
C GLU A 331 -13.73 5.18 40.50
N MET A 332 -13.14 4.26 41.26
CA MET A 332 -13.18 4.28 42.71
C MET A 332 -12.39 5.42 43.33
N ASP A 333 -11.18 5.67 42.81
CA ASP A 333 -10.33 6.74 43.34
C ASP A 333 -10.94 8.11 43.05
N TRP A 334 -11.58 8.29 41.91
CA TRP A 334 -12.30 9.51 41.59
C TRP A 334 -13.49 9.76 42.54
N LEU A 335 -14.29 8.73 42.83
CA LEU A 335 -15.40 8.83 43.77
C LEU A 335 -14.91 9.16 45.17
N THR A 336 -13.82 8.56 45.63
CA THR A 336 -13.20 8.84 46.92
C THR A 336 -12.69 10.26 47.03
N ALA A 337 -12.01 10.75 46.01
CA ALA A 337 -11.52 12.12 45.95
C ALA A 337 -12.63 13.17 45.90
N LYS A 338 -13.79 12.83 45.34
CA LYS A 338 -14.99 13.71 45.32
C LYS A 338 -15.74 13.75 46.66
N LEU A 339 -15.65 12.69 47.43
CA LEU A 339 -16.31 12.55 48.73
C LEU A 339 -15.51 13.14 49.87
N THR A 340 -14.18 13.22 49.73
CA THR A 340 -13.30 13.88 50.70
C THR A 340 -13.03 15.30 50.21
N SER A 341 -13.46 16.30 50.99
CA SER A 341 -13.26 17.73 50.71
C SER A 341 -11.79 18.16 50.79
N ASP A 342 -10.85 17.24 50.84
CA ASP A 342 -9.42 17.49 50.86
C ASP A 342 -8.81 17.54 49.45
N GLU A 343 -7.87 18.44 49.26
CA GLU A 343 -7.17 18.84 48.04
C GLU A 343 -6.31 17.73 47.39
N THR A 344 -6.48 16.47 47.71
CA THR A 344 -5.76 15.36 47.13
C THR A 344 -6.31 15.01 45.74
N SER A 345 -5.56 15.31 44.71
CA SER A 345 -5.87 14.84 43.35
C SER A 345 -5.99 13.31 43.33
N PRO A 346 -6.98 12.73 42.66
CA PRO A 346 -7.10 11.28 42.54
C PRO A 346 -5.84 10.67 41.92
N GLN A 347 -5.46 9.48 42.39
CA GLN A 347 -4.29 8.79 41.87
C GLN A 347 -4.52 8.40 40.41
N ILE A 348 -3.48 8.57 39.59
CA ILE A 348 -3.49 8.19 38.17
C ILE A 348 -3.40 6.67 38.11
N ALA A 349 -4.41 6.01 37.54
CA ALA A 349 -4.41 4.57 37.27
C ALA A 349 -3.45 4.23 36.12
N GLY A 350 -3.27 5.16 35.20
CA GLY A 350 -2.38 5.03 34.05
C GLY A 350 -2.59 6.15 33.05
N TYR A 351 -2.00 5.95 31.89
CA TYR A 351 -2.16 6.86 30.76
C TYR A 351 -2.91 6.15 29.65
N MET A 352 -4.02 6.74 29.20
CA MET A 352 -4.80 6.28 28.06
C MET A 352 -4.15 6.85 26.80
N PRO A 353 -3.56 6.02 25.94
CA PRO A 353 -2.80 6.50 24.81
C PRO A 353 -3.69 7.06 23.70
N GLU A 354 -3.14 7.92 22.86
CA GLU A 354 -3.74 8.34 21.60
C GLU A 354 -4.13 7.10 20.78
N GLY A 355 -5.31 7.12 20.15
CA GLY A 355 -5.85 6.00 19.39
C GLY A 355 -6.58 4.94 20.24
N ALA A 356 -6.61 5.04 21.57
CA ALA A 356 -7.41 4.15 22.40
C ALA A 356 -8.90 4.30 22.07
N ARG A 357 -9.61 3.18 21.96
CA ARG A 357 -11.06 3.15 21.72
C ARG A 357 -11.78 3.07 23.03
N VAL A 358 -12.76 3.94 23.22
CA VAL A 358 -13.54 4.03 24.44
C VAL A 358 -15.03 4.17 24.10
N GLU A 359 -15.87 3.69 25.00
CA GLU A 359 -17.31 3.91 25.01
C GLU A 359 -17.65 4.95 26.07
N TRP A 360 -18.40 5.99 25.70
CA TRP A 360 -18.78 7.08 26.57
C TRP A 360 -20.02 7.78 26.03
N ASP A 361 -21.03 7.97 26.87
CA ASP A 361 -22.22 8.75 26.55
C ASP A 361 -22.11 10.16 27.12
N PRO A 362 -21.93 11.19 26.26
CA PRO A 362 -21.89 12.57 26.69
C PRO A 362 -23.21 13.12 27.22
N ALA A 363 -24.34 12.44 26.96
CA ALA A 363 -25.65 12.84 27.43
C ALA A 363 -26.02 12.26 28.81
N ASP A 364 -25.38 11.16 29.22
CA ASP A 364 -25.62 10.56 30.54
C ASP A 364 -24.89 11.35 31.62
N SER A 365 -25.64 12.02 32.47
CA SER A 365 -25.12 12.83 33.59
C SER A 365 -24.29 12.04 34.60
N ASN A 366 -24.51 10.71 34.71
CA ASN A 366 -23.75 9.84 35.63
C ASN A 366 -22.33 9.53 35.07
N LEU A 367 -22.16 9.65 33.77
CA LEU A 367 -20.87 9.43 33.10
C LEU A 367 -20.09 10.74 32.85
N ASN A 368 -20.57 11.87 33.39
CA ASN A 368 -20.01 13.18 33.16
C ASN A 368 -19.81 13.95 34.48
N ALA A 369 -18.65 14.57 34.63
CA ALA A 369 -18.35 15.42 35.80
C ALA A 369 -17.54 16.64 35.41
N THR A 370 -17.68 17.71 36.20
CA THR A 370 -16.78 18.87 36.07
C THR A 370 -15.85 18.90 37.27
N GLY A 371 -14.57 18.85 37.04
CA GLY A 371 -13.57 18.91 38.09
C GLY A 371 -13.43 20.30 38.71
N SER A 372 -12.80 20.39 39.89
CA SER A 372 -12.47 21.67 40.58
C SER A 372 -11.64 22.63 39.68
N ASN A 373 -10.88 22.06 38.72
CA ASN A 373 -10.13 22.77 37.69
C ASN A 373 -10.99 23.27 36.53
N LYS A 374 -12.30 23.16 36.61
CA LYS A 374 -13.30 23.52 35.57
C LYS A 374 -13.18 22.70 34.27
N ARG A 375 -12.43 21.61 34.26
CA ARG A 375 -12.37 20.70 33.11
C ARG A 375 -13.49 19.68 33.15
N LYS A 376 -13.94 19.25 31.97
CA LYS A 376 -14.95 18.21 31.81
C LYS A 376 -14.28 16.85 31.80
N TYR A 377 -14.80 15.92 32.60
CA TYR A 377 -14.36 14.54 32.67
C TYR A 377 -15.51 13.63 32.26
N GLY A 378 -15.18 12.60 31.49
CA GLY A 378 -16.08 11.52 31.14
C GLY A 378 -15.61 10.23 31.79
N LEU A 379 -16.55 9.45 32.31
CA LEU A 379 -16.30 8.07 32.74
C LEU A 379 -16.45 7.17 31.51
N VAL A 380 -15.31 6.82 30.93
CA VAL A 380 -15.24 6.06 29.69
C VAL A 380 -14.93 4.60 29.97
N THR A 381 -15.54 3.68 29.22
CA THR A 381 -15.15 2.26 29.23
C THR A 381 -14.09 2.04 28.17
N LEU A 382 -12.89 1.60 28.56
CA LEU A 382 -11.82 1.28 27.62
C LEU A 382 -12.18 0.01 26.81
N LYS A 383 -12.31 0.13 25.49
CA LYS A 383 -12.65 -1.00 24.59
C LYS A 383 -11.41 -1.62 23.96
N GLY A 384 -10.40 -0.84 23.66
CA GLY A 384 -9.19 -1.35 23.04
C GLY A 384 -8.03 -0.35 23.10
N LEU A 385 -6.83 -0.88 23.09
CA LEU A 385 -5.57 -0.14 23.04
C LEU A 385 -4.96 -0.26 21.65
N PRO A 386 -4.25 0.77 21.15
CA PRO A 386 -3.52 0.68 19.89
C PRO A 386 -2.44 -0.40 19.96
N GLU A 387 -2.16 -1.03 18.83
CA GLU A 387 -1.06 -1.99 18.72
C GLU A 387 0.28 -1.30 19.09
N LYS A 388 1.13 -2.02 19.83
CA LYS A 388 2.47 -1.57 20.28
C LYS A 388 2.51 -0.48 21.36
N THR A 389 1.44 -0.29 22.08
CA THR A 389 1.44 0.65 23.22
C THR A 389 1.58 -0.10 24.55
N SER A 390 2.51 0.31 25.39
CA SER A 390 2.59 -0.15 26.78
C SER A 390 1.67 0.72 27.64
N SER A 391 0.50 0.21 27.99
CA SER A 391 -0.39 0.86 28.96
C SER A 391 -0.68 -0.07 30.12
N THR A 392 -0.80 0.47 31.32
CA THR A 392 -1.22 -0.26 32.53
C THR A 392 -2.74 -0.41 32.61
N LEU A 393 -3.48 0.24 31.71
CA LEU A 393 -4.94 0.22 31.68
C LEU A 393 -5.47 -1.08 31.07
N THR A 394 -6.55 -1.59 31.61
CA THR A 394 -7.15 -2.85 31.18
C THR A 394 -8.42 -2.61 30.34
N PRO A 395 -8.50 -3.13 29.12
CA PRO A 395 -9.74 -3.11 28.34
C PRO A 395 -10.92 -3.74 29.11
N GLY A 396 -12.11 -3.16 28.96
CA GLY A 396 -13.30 -3.56 29.67
C GLY A 396 -13.53 -2.79 30.99
N GLN A 397 -12.52 -2.13 31.53
CA GLN A 397 -12.65 -1.31 32.73
C GLN A 397 -12.98 0.15 32.43
N ARG A 398 -13.59 0.83 33.42
CA ARG A 398 -13.97 2.24 33.32
C ARG A 398 -12.94 3.14 33.99
N TYR A 399 -12.70 4.29 33.31
CA TYR A 399 -11.74 5.29 33.78
C TYR A 399 -12.30 6.70 33.58
N TRP A 400 -12.07 7.58 34.52
CA TRP A 400 -12.31 8.99 34.30
C TRP A 400 -11.16 9.61 33.51
N VAL A 401 -11.51 10.24 32.39
CA VAL A 401 -10.55 10.97 31.53
C VAL A 401 -11.12 12.34 31.19
N VAL A 402 -10.26 13.27 30.84
CA VAL A 402 -10.68 14.59 30.36
C VAL A 402 -11.28 14.47 28.97
N VAL A 403 -12.51 14.99 28.79
CA VAL A 403 -13.26 14.92 27.54
C VAL A 403 -13.57 16.29 26.92
N ASP A 404 -12.90 17.35 27.40
CA ASP A 404 -12.99 18.67 26.81
C ASP A 404 -11.96 18.89 25.68
N ASN A 405 -12.10 19.99 24.92
CA ASN A 405 -11.14 20.41 23.90
C ASN A 405 -10.81 19.37 22.81
N ASN A 406 -11.80 18.54 22.43
CA ASN A 406 -11.64 17.48 21.44
C ASN A 406 -10.60 16.39 21.81
N ASN A 407 -10.33 16.19 23.09
CA ASN A 407 -9.46 15.10 23.56
C ASN A 407 -10.00 13.71 23.20
N VAL A 408 -11.29 13.58 22.99
CA VAL A 408 -11.96 12.43 22.44
C VAL A 408 -12.81 12.86 21.26
N LYS A 409 -12.83 12.08 20.18
CA LYS A 409 -13.69 12.29 19.02
C LYS A 409 -14.54 11.06 18.81
N PRO A 410 -15.77 11.22 18.26
CA PRO A 410 -16.52 10.05 17.83
C PRO A 410 -15.62 9.15 17.01
N ALA A 411 -15.62 7.85 17.33
CA ALA A 411 -14.90 6.90 16.51
C ALA A 411 -15.48 7.04 15.10
N SER A 412 -14.61 7.20 14.10
CA SER A 412 -15.05 7.21 12.71
C SER A 412 -15.69 5.87 12.40
N GLY A 413 -16.85 5.87 11.71
CA GLY A 413 -17.63 4.68 11.40
C GLY A 413 -16.82 3.49 10.93
N ALA A 414 -17.28 2.28 11.19
CA ALA A 414 -16.61 1.00 10.89
C ALA A 414 -16.27 0.77 9.40
N GLY A 415 -16.62 1.72 8.53
CA GLY A 415 -16.36 1.70 7.10
C GLY A 415 -14.91 1.98 6.72
N PRO A 416 -14.59 1.81 5.43
CA PRO A 416 -13.26 2.08 4.89
C PRO A 416 -12.77 3.49 5.20
N GLY A 417 -11.49 3.63 5.54
CA GLY A 417 -10.91 4.91 5.97
C GLY A 417 -11.04 6.06 4.96
N TRP A 418 -11.13 5.76 3.66
CA TRP A 418 -11.32 6.77 2.62
C TRP A 418 -12.70 7.44 2.66
N TRP A 419 -13.73 6.84 3.30
CA TRP A 419 -15.04 7.47 3.49
C TRP A 419 -14.97 8.79 4.25
N ARG A 420 -13.95 8.98 5.09
CA ARG A 420 -13.71 10.27 5.79
C ARG A 420 -13.60 11.46 4.84
N HIS A 421 -13.15 11.23 3.60
CA HIS A 421 -13.08 12.27 2.58
C HIS A 421 -14.45 12.68 2.03
N LEU A 422 -15.49 11.92 2.35
CA LEU A 422 -16.87 12.15 1.94
C LEU A 422 -17.77 12.62 3.10
N LEU A 423 -17.23 12.75 4.32
CA LEU A 423 -17.97 13.21 5.49
C LEU A 423 -17.78 14.70 5.69
N PRO A 424 -18.82 15.44 6.17
CA PRO A 424 -18.66 16.85 6.46
C PRO A 424 -17.46 17.14 7.40
N PRO A 425 -16.67 18.17 7.15
CA PRO A 425 -16.87 19.28 6.20
C PRO A 425 -16.34 19.04 4.78
N ALA A 426 -16.34 17.78 4.29
CA ALA A 426 -15.89 17.47 2.95
C ALA A 426 -16.65 18.24 1.87
N LYS A 427 -15.98 18.53 0.76
CA LYS A 427 -16.58 19.21 -0.39
C LYS A 427 -17.70 18.42 -1.05
N GLU A 428 -17.54 17.12 -1.08
CA GLU A 428 -18.48 16.18 -1.66
C GLU A 428 -19.01 15.31 -0.54
N VAL A 429 -20.29 15.47 -0.20
CA VAL A 429 -20.95 14.66 0.81
C VAL A 429 -21.22 13.28 0.22
N MET A 430 -21.09 12.23 1.04
CA MET A 430 -21.39 10.86 0.63
C MET A 430 -22.80 10.77 0.03
N VAL A 431 -22.86 10.27 -1.18
CA VAL A 431 -24.11 10.02 -1.90
C VAL A 431 -24.25 8.50 -2.10
N PHE A 432 -25.44 7.96 -1.80
CA PHE A 432 -25.71 6.54 -1.92
C PHE A 432 -26.37 6.19 -3.24
N ASP A 433 -26.17 4.93 -3.66
CA ASP A 433 -26.86 4.26 -4.78
C ASP A 433 -26.65 4.91 -6.16
N LYS A 434 -25.67 5.78 -6.28
CA LYS A 434 -25.33 6.45 -7.53
C LYS A 434 -23.83 6.39 -7.78
N THR A 435 -23.46 6.36 -9.04
CA THR A 435 -22.09 6.58 -9.47
C THR A 435 -21.72 8.03 -9.23
N VAL A 436 -20.67 8.28 -8.48
CA VAL A 436 -20.13 9.60 -8.20
C VAL A 436 -18.80 9.73 -8.93
N SER A 437 -18.74 10.70 -9.84
CA SER A 437 -17.52 11.12 -10.51
C SER A 437 -16.93 12.30 -9.74
N LEU A 438 -15.78 12.10 -9.09
CA LEU A 438 -15.21 13.10 -8.21
C LEU A 438 -14.62 14.28 -9.00
N ARG A 439 -15.09 15.49 -8.72
CA ARG A 439 -14.49 16.72 -9.26
C ARG A 439 -13.14 17.06 -8.63
N SER A 440 -12.92 16.57 -7.43
CA SER A 440 -11.68 16.70 -6.69
C SER A 440 -11.26 15.32 -6.21
N PRO A 441 -10.55 14.54 -7.05
CA PRO A 441 -9.96 13.27 -6.63
C PRO A 441 -9.13 13.44 -5.37
N PHE A 442 -9.08 12.42 -4.54
CA PHE A 442 -8.26 12.41 -3.34
C PHE A 442 -7.30 11.22 -3.36
N ALA A 443 -6.11 11.46 -2.80
CA ALA A 443 -5.06 10.45 -2.76
C ALA A 443 -5.44 9.26 -1.87
N ILE A 444 -5.08 8.07 -2.33
CA ILE A 444 -5.13 6.83 -1.57
C ILE A 444 -3.80 6.10 -1.73
N LYS A 445 -3.29 5.52 -0.64
CA LYS A 445 -2.00 4.84 -0.64
C LYS A 445 -2.15 3.35 -0.84
N ALA A 446 -1.13 2.74 -1.45
CA ALA A 446 -1.01 1.30 -1.52
C ALA A 446 -1.06 0.67 -0.12
N GLY A 447 -1.99 -0.25 0.07
CA GLY A 447 -2.27 -0.91 1.35
C GLY A 447 -3.38 -0.28 2.17
N GLU A 448 -3.88 0.91 1.79
CA GLU A 448 -5.05 1.49 2.48
C GLU A 448 -6.30 0.65 2.21
N PRO A 449 -7.17 0.47 3.23
CA PRO A 449 -8.43 -0.26 3.09
C PRO A 449 -9.36 0.38 2.06
N ILE A 450 -9.76 -0.40 1.05
CA ILE A 450 -10.77 -0.01 0.06
C ILE A 450 -12.18 -0.37 0.53
N GLY A 451 -12.32 -1.52 1.19
CA GLY A 451 -13.59 -2.06 1.66
C GLY A 451 -13.45 -3.53 1.98
N HIS A 452 -14.56 -4.21 2.13
CA HIS A 452 -14.63 -5.66 2.36
C HIS A 452 -15.44 -6.32 1.25
N MET A 453 -15.31 -7.63 1.09
CA MET A 453 -16.15 -8.39 0.17
C MET A 453 -17.62 -8.26 0.55
N GLY A 454 -18.47 -7.95 -0.42
CA GLY A 454 -19.92 -7.97 -0.27
C GLY A 454 -20.50 -9.36 -0.56
N TYR A 455 -21.70 -9.59 -0.04
CA TYR A 455 -22.48 -10.79 -0.38
C TYR A 455 -22.97 -10.73 -1.82
N TYR A 456 -22.97 -11.86 -2.50
CA TYR A 456 -23.37 -11.98 -3.90
C TYR A 456 -24.11 -13.28 -4.15
N GLN A 457 -25.37 -13.18 -4.56
CA GLN A 457 -26.14 -14.29 -5.07
C GLN A 457 -26.17 -14.24 -6.61
N ALA A 458 -25.67 -15.27 -7.24
CA ALA A 458 -25.67 -15.42 -8.68
C ALA A 458 -26.78 -16.38 -9.10
N PRO A 459 -27.54 -16.09 -10.17
CA PRO A 459 -28.57 -16.99 -10.68
C PRO A 459 -27.96 -18.31 -11.16
N LYS A 460 -28.70 -19.37 -11.03
CA LYS A 460 -28.41 -20.71 -11.52
C LYS A 460 -29.73 -21.40 -11.88
N ASP A 461 -29.72 -22.28 -12.87
CA ASP A 461 -30.88 -23.05 -13.22
C ASP A 461 -31.41 -23.84 -12.01
N GLY A 462 -32.67 -23.60 -11.64
CA GLY A 462 -33.34 -24.22 -10.51
C GLY A 462 -32.90 -23.67 -9.14
N GLY A 463 -32.23 -22.51 -9.08
CA GLY A 463 -31.83 -21.91 -7.83
C GLY A 463 -30.82 -20.74 -7.95
N TYR A 464 -29.86 -20.71 -7.06
CA TYR A 464 -28.78 -19.70 -7.05
C TYR A 464 -27.52 -20.25 -6.40
N GLU A 465 -26.40 -19.57 -6.66
CA GLU A 465 -25.14 -19.73 -5.92
C GLU A 465 -24.92 -18.49 -5.08
N ALA A 466 -24.42 -18.66 -3.85
CA ALA A 466 -24.16 -17.55 -2.93
C ALA A 466 -22.71 -17.57 -2.45
N ARG A 467 -22.13 -16.37 -2.30
CA ARG A 467 -20.77 -16.19 -1.80
C ARG A 467 -20.51 -14.74 -1.41
N TYR A 468 -19.46 -14.50 -0.63
CA TYR A 468 -18.86 -13.17 -0.53
C TYR A 468 -17.76 -13.05 -1.57
N GLN A 469 -17.72 -11.95 -2.28
CA GLN A 469 -16.72 -11.73 -3.32
C GLN A 469 -16.32 -10.26 -3.46
N VAL A 470 -15.15 -10.04 -4.03
CA VAL A 470 -14.75 -8.81 -4.68
C VAL A 470 -14.33 -9.14 -6.11
N HIS A 471 -14.71 -8.29 -7.04
CA HIS A 471 -14.21 -8.29 -8.41
C HIS A 471 -13.15 -7.20 -8.55
N ILE A 472 -11.97 -7.55 -9.06
CA ILE A 472 -10.85 -6.62 -9.22
C ILE A 472 -10.42 -6.61 -10.68
N GLU A 473 -10.36 -5.41 -11.27
CA GLU A 473 -9.78 -5.19 -12.59
C GLU A 473 -8.55 -4.28 -12.52
N CYS A 474 -7.64 -4.48 -13.46
CA CYS A 474 -6.56 -3.56 -13.77
C CYS A 474 -6.68 -3.20 -15.25
N THR A 475 -6.90 -1.91 -15.54
CA THR A 475 -7.17 -1.45 -16.91
C THR A 475 -6.34 -0.23 -17.28
N SER A 476 -6.22 0.05 -18.58
CA SER A 476 -5.56 1.26 -19.07
C SER A 476 -6.21 1.75 -20.36
N MET A 477 -6.20 3.07 -20.53
CA MET A 477 -6.53 3.73 -21.80
C MET A 477 -5.28 4.36 -22.43
N ASP A 478 -4.11 4.17 -21.82
CA ASP A 478 -2.90 4.83 -22.22
C ASP A 478 -2.34 4.23 -23.51
N ASP A 479 -2.22 5.05 -24.55
CA ASP A 479 -1.64 4.64 -25.83
C ASP A 479 -0.15 4.26 -25.72
N ASN A 480 0.49 4.63 -24.61
CA ASN A 480 1.88 4.29 -24.33
C ASN A 480 2.07 2.87 -23.78
N LEU A 481 1.01 2.11 -23.53
CA LEU A 481 1.09 0.78 -22.91
C LEU A 481 2.06 -0.16 -23.61
N GLU A 482 1.92 -0.33 -24.92
CA GLU A 482 2.77 -1.25 -25.69
C GLU A 482 4.24 -0.84 -25.61
N LYS A 483 4.52 0.45 -25.67
CA LYS A 483 5.88 0.99 -25.52
C LYS A 483 6.41 0.81 -24.09
N PHE A 484 5.57 1.05 -23.08
CA PHE A 484 5.91 0.82 -21.70
C PHE A 484 6.39 -0.64 -21.46
N LEU A 485 5.70 -1.63 -22.06
CA LEU A 485 6.05 -3.05 -21.92
C LEU A 485 7.47 -3.36 -22.42
N THR A 486 7.98 -2.60 -23.37
CA THR A 486 9.32 -2.82 -23.97
C THR A 486 10.47 -2.31 -23.13
N ASN A 487 10.20 -1.56 -22.04
CA ASN A 487 11.22 -0.92 -21.21
C ASN A 487 12.19 -0.06 -22.05
N PRO A 488 11.71 1.00 -22.73
CA PRO A 488 12.47 1.73 -23.73
C PRO A 488 13.74 2.41 -23.17
N GLU A 489 13.76 2.70 -21.87
CA GLU A 489 14.90 3.30 -21.19
C GLU A 489 15.79 2.28 -20.46
N GLN A 490 15.54 0.98 -20.64
CA GLN A 490 16.28 -0.11 -20.00
C GLN A 490 16.41 0.07 -18.48
N VAL A 491 15.31 0.52 -17.85
CA VAL A 491 15.27 0.72 -16.39
C VAL A 491 15.55 -0.58 -15.68
N GLY A 492 16.40 -0.56 -14.68
CA GLY A 492 16.77 -1.73 -13.89
C GLY A 492 17.80 -2.65 -14.55
N LYS A 493 18.37 -2.32 -15.71
CA LYS A 493 19.41 -3.12 -16.41
C LYS A 493 20.59 -3.45 -15.49
N ASN A 494 21.00 -2.52 -14.64
CA ASN A 494 22.12 -2.72 -13.72
C ASN A 494 21.75 -3.53 -12.47
N ASN A 495 20.46 -3.83 -12.30
CA ASN A 495 19.92 -4.60 -11.19
C ASN A 495 18.89 -5.62 -11.70
N PRO A 496 19.31 -6.59 -12.52
CA PRO A 496 18.40 -7.58 -13.08
C PRO A 496 17.85 -8.46 -11.98
N LEU A 497 16.59 -8.91 -12.17
CA LEU A 497 15.90 -9.80 -11.23
C LEU A 497 15.66 -11.19 -11.80
N TRP A 498 15.75 -11.33 -13.12
CA TRP A 498 15.38 -12.53 -13.83
C TRP A 498 16.49 -12.97 -14.79
N LEU A 499 16.66 -14.27 -14.88
CA LEU A 499 17.43 -14.94 -15.93
C LEU A 499 16.45 -15.53 -16.93
N LYS A 500 16.55 -15.11 -18.19
CA LYS A 500 15.83 -15.73 -19.30
C LYS A 500 16.84 -16.53 -20.14
N TYR A 501 16.52 -17.77 -20.43
CA TYR A 501 17.31 -18.60 -21.32
C TYR A 501 16.46 -19.17 -22.44
N ALA A 502 17.07 -19.37 -23.61
CA ALA A 502 16.44 -19.93 -24.79
C ALA A 502 16.56 -21.45 -24.82
N PRO A 503 15.71 -22.15 -25.59
CA PRO A 503 15.96 -23.54 -25.94
C PRO A 503 17.25 -23.69 -26.75
N GLY A 504 17.86 -24.88 -26.72
CA GLY A 504 19.06 -25.23 -27.51
C GLY A 504 20.41 -24.86 -26.89
N LEU A 505 20.43 -24.28 -25.65
CA LEU A 505 21.71 -24.02 -24.95
C LEU A 505 22.31 -25.35 -24.47
N ALA A 506 23.62 -25.53 -24.72
CA ALA A 506 24.33 -26.71 -24.26
C ALA A 506 24.34 -26.83 -22.74
N LEU A 507 24.00 -27.99 -22.23
CA LEU A 507 24.03 -28.30 -20.81
C LEU A 507 25.38 -28.85 -20.37
N TYR A 508 25.75 -28.60 -19.13
CA TYR A 508 26.96 -29.03 -18.48
C TYR A 508 26.66 -29.76 -17.19
N LYS A 509 27.53 -30.74 -16.88
CA LYS A 509 27.51 -31.45 -15.60
C LYS A 509 28.73 -31.07 -14.79
N LYS A 510 28.55 -30.88 -13.49
CA LYS A 510 29.65 -30.68 -12.54
C LYS A 510 30.16 -32.01 -12.00
N ASP A 511 31.45 -32.23 -12.12
CA ASP A 511 32.13 -33.27 -11.34
C ASP A 511 32.36 -32.76 -9.92
N VAL A 512 31.71 -33.42 -8.97
CA VAL A 512 31.76 -33.04 -7.55
C VAL A 512 33.16 -33.21 -6.95
N SER A 513 33.92 -34.18 -7.47
CA SER A 513 35.25 -34.53 -6.93
C SER A 513 36.33 -33.54 -7.39
N THR A 514 36.29 -33.14 -8.64
CA THR A 514 37.28 -32.23 -9.23
C THR A 514 36.81 -30.78 -9.18
N GLY A 515 35.49 -30.54 -9.16
CA GLY A 515 34.91 -29.20 -9.27
C GLY A 515 34.99 -28.63 -10.66
N THR A 516 35.20 -29.46 -11.69
CA THR A 516 35.21 -29.05 -13.08
C THR A 516 33.90 -29.32 -13.78
N PHE A 517 33.66 -28.64 -14.90
CA PHE A 517 32.42 -28.75 -15.68
C PHE A 517 32.72 -29.45 -17.02
N THR A 518 31.91 -30.44 -17.36
CA THR A 518 31.98 -31.13 -18.64
C THR A 518 30.69 -30.94 -19.43
N LYS A 519 30.81 -30.74 -20.73
CA LYS A 519 29.63 -30.59 -21.60
C LYS A 519 28.84 -31.89 -21.61
N ASP A 520 27.54 -31.79 -21.37
CA ASP A 520 26.62 -32.94 -21.50
C ASP A 520 26.09 -33.03 -22.94
N THR A 521 25.46 -34.14 -23.25
CA THR A 521 24.79 -34.37 -24.54
C THR A 521 23.45 -33.63 -24.66
N GLY A 522 22.91 -33.16 -23.51
CA GLY A 522 21.64 -32.44 -23.46
C GLY A 522 21.74 -30.96 -23.80
N VAL A 523 20.60 -30.41 -24.20
CA VAL A 523 20.41 -28.97 -24.39
C VAL A 523 19.17 -28.52 -23.63
N THR A 524 19.03 -27.23 -23.38
CA THR A 524 17.78 -26.67 -22.83
C THR A 524 16.62 -26.90 -23.81
N VAL A 525 15.49 -27.39 -23.28
CA VAL A 525 14.38 -27.86 -24.12
C VAL A 525 13.29 -26.83 -24.34
N ARG A 526 13.30 -25.75 -23.53
CA ARG A 526 12.30 -24.66 -23.60
C ARG A 526 12.90 -23.34 -23.19
N THR A 527 12.21 -22.27 -23.52
CA THR A 527 12.49 -20.96 -22.92
C THR A 527 12.16 -21.01 -21.42
N GLY A 528 13.11 -20.64 -20.60
CA GLY A 528 12.93 -20.54 -19.15
C GLY A 528 13.12 -19.11 -18.66
N ILE A 529 12.36 -18.74 -17.64
CA ILE A 529 12.50 -17.46 -16.92
C ILE A 529 12.59 -17.81 -15.44
N LEU A 530 13.74 -17.60 -14.84
CA LEU A 530 14.01 -17.93 -13.45
C LEU A 530 14.34 -16.67 -12.64
N PRO A 531 13.82 -16.52 -11.40
CA PRO A 531 14.29 -15.48 -10.50
C PRO A 531 15.80 -15.68 -10.24
N LEU A 532 16.61 -14.65 -10.45
CA LEU A 532 18.06 -14.71 -10.24
C LEU A 532 18.45 -15.18 -8.84
N LYS A 533 17.65 -14.81 -7.83
CA LYS A 533 17.85 -15.28 -6.44
C LYS A 533 17.77 -16.80 -6.26
N GLN A 534 17.16 -17.53 -7.21
CA GLN A 534 17.04 -18.98 -7.19
C GLN A 534 18.11 -19.69 -8.04
N VAL A 535 18.89 -18.91 -8.80
CA VAL A 535 19.94 -19.43 -9.67
C VAL A 535 21.26 -19.44 -8.91
N GLN A 536 21.81 -20.62 -8.72
CA GLN A 536 23.13 -20.77 -8.09
C GLN A 536 24.21 -20.56 -9.14
N THR A 537 25.22 -19.78 -8.78
CA THR A 537 26.42 -19.57 -9.62
C THR A 537 27.55 -20.39 -9.05
N GLU A 538 28.23 -21.13 -9.92
CA GLU A 538 29.41 -21.90 -9.56
C GLU A 538 30.52 -21.72 -10.59
N ALA A 539 31.76 -21.65 -10.14
CA ALA A 539 32.93 -21.50 -11.01
C ALA A 539 33.65 -22.84 -11.18
N ASP A 540 34.08 -23.11 -12.43
CA ASP A 540 34.96 -24.22 -12.73
C ASP A 540 36.32 -23.99 -12.05
N LYS A 541 36.79 -24.97 -11.32
CA LYS A 541 38.03 -24.85 -10.54
C LYS A 541 39.28 -24.70 -11.43
N SER A 542 39.27 -25.24 -12.64
CA SER A 542 40.40 -25.21 -13.56
C SER A 542 40.39 -23.99 -14.48
N THR A 543 39.24 -23.71 -15.10
CA THR A 543 39.09 -22.64 -16.10
C THR A 543 38.66 -21.31 -15.53
N LYS A 544 38.11 -21.29 -14.30
CA LYS A 544 37.47 -20.11 -13.64
C LYS A 544 36.23 -19.64 -14.35
N GLN A 545 35.74 -20.32 -15.36
CA GLN A 545 34.47 -20.00 -16.01
C GLN A 545 33.31 -20.18 -15.04
N GLU A 546 32.40 -19.22 -15.02
CA GLU A 546 31.20 -19.26 -14.19
C GLU A 546 30.05 -19.97 -14.92
N TYR A 547 29.28 -20.75 -14.17
CA TYR A 547 28.12 -21.48 -14.66
C TYR A 547 26.92 -21.21 -13.76
N TRP A 548 25.75 -21.13 -14.36
CA TRP A 548 24.49 -21.07 -13.64
C TRP A 548 23.79 -22.40 -13.64
N GLN A 549 23.34 -22.82 -12.46
CA GLN A 549 22.50 -24.00 -12.32
C GLN A 549 21.08 -23.68 -12.71
N LEU A 550 20.57 -24.34 -13.73
CA LEU A 550 19.18 -24.23 -14.16
C LEU A 550 18.30 -25.25 -13.43
N ARG A 551 17.14 -24.83 -13.03
CA ARG A 551 16.08 -25.69 -12.52
C ARG A 551 14.85 -25.51 -13.40
N PRO A 552 14.09 -26.56 -13.79
CA PRO A 552 14.15 -27.94 -13.27
C PRO A 552 15.18 -28.85 -13.93
N GLU A 553 15.93 -28.40 -14.92
CA GLU A 553 16.86 -29.25 -15.70
C GLU A 553 17.96 -29.89 -14.83
N ASN A 554 18.22 -29.36 -13.65
CA ASN A 554 19.30 -29.77 -12.74
C ASN A 554 20.66 -29.89 -13.43
N ALA A 555 20.92 -28.99 -14.35
CA ALA A 555 22.12 -28.91 -15.17
C ALA A 555 22.68 -27.50 -15.15
N TYR A 556 23.83 -27.29 -15.73
CA TYR A 556 24.52 -26.02 -15.73
C TYR A 556 24.63 -25.44 -17.15
N VAL A 557 24.61 -24.13 -17.27
CA VAL A 557 24.90 -23.37 -18.50
C VAL A 557 25.98 -22.33 -18.25
N PRO A 558 26.90 -22.08 -19.19
CA PRO A 558 27.88 -21.01 -19.05
C PRO A 558 27.19 -19.67 -18.88
N LYS A 559 27.65 -18.87 -17.91
CA LYS A 559 27.05 -17.56 -17.58
C LYS A 559 27.16 -16.57 -18.75
N ASP A 560 28.28 -16.60 -19.49
CA ASP A 560 28.51 -15.75 -20.64
C ASP A 560 27.52 -15.95 -21.79
N GLN A 561 26.88 -17.12 -21.88
CA GLN A 561 25.89 -17.42 -22.92
C GLN A 561 24.49 -16.85 -22.60
N VAL A 562 24.20 -16.59 -21.33
CA VAL A 562 22.86 -16.15 -20.89
C VAL A 562 22.85 -14.76 -20.27
N GLU A 563 24.01 -14.15 -20.00
CA GLU A 563 24.13 -12.83 -19.40
C GLU A 563 23.42 -11.72 -20.20
N PRO A 564 23.42 -11.71 -21.54
CA PRO A 564 22.64 -10.73 -22.33
C PRO A 564 21.12 -10.83 -22.14
N GLN A 565 20.64 -11.92 -21.52
CA GLN A 565 19.22 -12.16 -21.25
C GLN A 565 18.85 -11.94 -19.78
N LEU A 566 19.67 -11.19 -19.03
CA LEU A 566 19.30 -10.71 -17.71
C LEU A 566 18.25 -9.61 -17.82
N LEU A 567 17.14 -9.78 -17.11
CA LEU A 567 15.97 -8.90 -17.23
C LEU A 567 15.66 -8.22 -15.92
N SER A 568 15.28 -6.96 -16.02
CA SER A 568 14.67 -6.22 -14.91
C SER A 568 13.18 -6.51 -14.81
N GLN A 569 12.56 -6.06 -13.74
CA GLN A 569 11.10 -6.15 -13.56
C GLN A 569 10.31 -5.32 -14.59
N TYR A 570 10.95 -4.40 -15.27
CA TYR A 570 10.32 -3.53 -16.27
C TYR A 570 10.42 -4.08 -17.71
N ASP A 571 11.20 -5.13 -17.94
CA ASP A 571 11.31 -5.80 -19.25
C ASP A 571 10.11 -6.71 -19.54
N LEU A 572 8.88 -6.17 -19.37
CA LEU A 572 7.64 -6.95 -19.34
C LEU A 572 7.41 -7.76 -20.63
N ALA A 573 7.64 -7.17 -21.80
CA ALA A 573 7.53 -7.88 -23.07
C ALA A 573 8.48 -9.09 -23.16
N LYS A 574 9.72 -8.93 -22.68
CA LYS A 574 10.68 -10.03 -22.62
C LYS A 574 10.35 -11.05 -21.54
N LEU A 575 9.63 -10.66 -20.49
CA LEU A 575 9.09 -11.52 -19.44
C LEU A 575 7.83 -12.29 -19.89
N GLY A 576 7.37 -12.08 -21.13
CA GLY A 576 6.27 -12.81 -21.76
C GLY A 576 4.94 -12.07 -21.78
N PHE A 577 4.89 -10.81 -21.34
CA PHE A 577 3.71 -9.98 -21.54
C PHE A 577 3.54 -9.62 -23.02
N ARG A 578 2.32 -9.69 -23.50
CA ARG A 578 1.97 -9.37 -24.89
C ARG A 578 0.63 -8.67 -24.93
N THR A 579 0.38 -7.92 -25.98
CA THR A 579 -0.88 -7.23 -26.26
C THR A 579 -1.66 -7.96 -27.32
N GLU A 580 -2.97 -7.88 -27.21
CA GLU A 580 -3.90 -8.35 -28.23
C GLU A 580 -5.07 -7.36 -28.31
N ILE A 581 -5.49 -7.02 -29.54
CA ILE A 581 -6.61 -6.13 -29.77
C ILE A 581 -7.81 -6.99 -30.19
N ALA A 582 -8.84 -6.99 -29.36
CA ALA A 582 -10.10 -7.61 -29.63
C ALA A 582 -11.21 -6.54 -29.63
N GLU A 583 -11.72 -6.19 -30.78
CA GLU A 583 -12.82 -5.22 -30.93
C GLU A 583 -14.04 -5.92 -31.53
N PRO A 584 -14.69 -6.81 -30.76
CA PRO A 584 -15.83 -7.55 -31.24
C PRO A 584 -17.05 -6.62 -31.42
N THR A 585 -17.89 -6.95 -32.35
CA THR A 585 -19.21 -6.29 -32.54
C THR A 585 -20.28 -6.76 -31.56
N SER A 586 -19.96 -7.82 -30.81
CA SER A 586 -20.74 -8.36 -29.69
C SER A 586 -19.78 -8.93 -28.66
N PHE A 587 -20.17 -8.92 -27.39
CA PHE A 587 -19.38 -9.58 -26.39
C PHE A 587 -19.13 -11.05 -26.71
N ASP A 588 -17.90 -11.50 -26.52
CA ASP A 588 -17.48 -12.86 -26.76
C ASP A 588 -18.08 -13.82 -25.72
N TYR A 589 -18.62 -14.93 -26.15
CA TYR A 589 -19.13 -16.00 -25.31
C TYR A 589 -19.07 -17.36 -25.99
N LEU A 590 -18.99 -18.41 -25.19
CA LEU A 590 -18.99 -19.80 -25.65
C LEU A 590 -20.43 -20.37 -25.60
N ASP A 591 -21.13 -20.39 -26.71
CA ASP A 591 -22.54 -20.77 -26.76
C ASP A 591 -22.80 -22.27 -27.13
N GLY A 592 -21.78 -23.00 -27.52
CA GLY A 592 -21.86 -24.38 -27.96
C GLY A 592 -22.47 -24.59 -29.35
N LYS A 593 -22.84 -23.52 -30.03
CA LYS A 593 -23.50 -23.57 -31.36
C LYS A 593 -22.52 -23.22 -32.48
N LYS A 594 -21.88 -22.08 -32.39
CA LYS A 594 -20.91 -21.61 -33.38
C LYS A 594 -19.51 -21.75 -32.85
N GLN A 595 -18.59 -22.32 -33.61
CA GLN A 595 -17.19 -22.41 -33.18
C GLN A 595 -16.66 -21.04 -32.81
N PRO A 596 -15.88 -20.95 -31.70
CA PRO A 596 -15.26 -19.69 -31.28
C PRO A 596 -14.28 -19.21 -32.36
N THR A 597 -14.37 -17.93 -32.67
CA THR A 597 -13.54 -17.27 -33.70
C THR A 597 -12.85 -16.05 -33.08
N GLY A 598 -12.04 -15.33 -33.84
CA GLY A 598 -11.43 -14.09 -33.41
C GLY A 598 -10.59 -14.28 -32.15
N PHE A 599 -10.96 -13.60 -31.08
CA PHE A 599 -10.20 -13.57 -29.81
C PHE A 599 -10.01 -14.97 -29.19
N PHE A 600 -11.06 -15.79 -29.09
CA PHE A 600 -10.91 -17.14 -28.52
C PHE A 600 -9.99 -18.05 -29.36
N ARG A 601 -10.09 -17.95 -30.67
CA ARG A 601 -9.18 -18.68 -31.55
C ARG A 601 -7.74 -18.24 -31.36
N SER A 602 -7.50 -16.92 -31.25
CA SER A 602 -6.17 -16.36 -31.00
C SER A 602 -5.58 -16.86 -29.70
N LEU A 603 -6.37 -16.87 -28.61
CA LEU A 603 -5.92 -17.40 -27.31
C LEU A 603 -5.54 -18.89 -27.41
N ILE A 604 -6.36 -19.73 -28.06
CA ILE A 604 -6.07 -21.16 -28.24
C ILE A 604 -4.79 -21.34 -29.06
N ASN A 605 -4.60 -20.54 -30.12
CA ASN A 605 -3.38 -20.58 -30.93
C ASN A 605 -2.15 -20.24 -30.07
N SER A 606 -2.24 -19.22 -29.22
CA SER A 606 -1.15 -18.84 -28.34
C SER A 606 -0.78 -19.93 -27.32
N LEU A 607 -1.78 -20.64 -26.83
CA LEU A 607 -1.57 -21.79 -25.94
C LEU A 607 -0.98 -22.98 -26.69
N TYR A 608 -1.40 -23.18 -27.96
CA TYR A 608 -0.80 -24.17 -28.84
C TYR A 608 0.69 -23.88 -29.08
N GLU A 609 1.03 -22.64 -29.40
CA GLU A 609 2.42 -22.22 -29.59
C GLU A 609 3.26 -22.49 -28.33
N ALA A 610 2.76 -22.09 -27.16
CA ALA A 610 3.42 -22.36 -25.89
C ALA A 610 3.61 -23.87 -25.62
N ALA A 611 2.61 -24.69 -25.99
CA ALA A 611 2.70 -26.14 -25.86
C ALA A 611 3.61 -26.77 -26.93
N ASN A 612 3.72 -26.14 -28.09
CA ASN A 612 4.62 -26.58 -29.15
C ASN A 612 6.10 -26.37 -28.80
N ASP A 613 6.38 -25.28 -28.11
CA ASP A 613 7.72 -24.96 -27.60
C ASP A 613 8.10 -25.83 -26.39
N ASP A 614 7.15 -26.56 -25.82
CA ASP A 614 7.34 -27.44 -24.67
C ASP A 614 7.67 -28.85 -25.14
N THR A 615 8.90 -29.27 -25.00
CA THR A 615 9.36 -30.61 -25.47
C THR A 615 9.16 -31.70 -24.43
N ARG A 616 8.54 -31.45 -23.29
CA ARG A 616 8.20 -32.47 -22.31
C ARG A 616 7.24 -33.48 -22.93
N THR A 617 7.64 -34.76 -22.97
CA THR A 617 6.81 -35.84 -23.54
C THR A 617 5.45 -35.96 -22.89
N SER A 618 5.33 -35.63 -21.60
CA SER A 618 4.07 -35.56 -20.86
C SER A 618 3.10 -34.52 -21.37
N HIS A 619 3.56 -33.53 -22.12
CA HIS A 619 2.77 -32.43 -22.68
C HIS A 619 2.36 -32.63 -24.14
N ALA A 620 2.80 -33.70 -24.78
CA ALA A 620 2.42 -34.00 -26.16
C ALA A 620 0.90 -34.11 -26.36
N LEU A 621 0.17 -34.66 -25.39
CA LEU A 621 -1.29 -34.75 -25.43
C LEU A 621 -1.95 -33.38 -25.31
N VAL A 622 -1.41 -32.48 -24.51
CA VAL A 622 -1.93 -31.10 -24.34
C VAL A 622 -1.77 -30.36 -25.66
N LYS A 623 -0.60 -30.41 -26.28
CA LYS A 623 -0.35 -29.87 -27.62
C LYS A 623 -1.32 -30.42 -28.64
N HIS A 624 -1.49 -31.74 -28.69
CA HIS A 624 -2.45 -32.39 -29.59
C HIS A 624 -3.87 -31.91 -29.35
N ASN A 625 -4.29 -31.70 -28.12
CA ASN A 625 -5.61 -31.18 -27.80
C ASN A 625 -5.80 -29.76 -28.32
N TYR A 626 -4.83 -28.86 -28.19
CA TYR A 626 -4.91 -27.52 -28.77
C TYR A 626 -5.00 -27.56 -30.29
N GLN A 627 -4.18 -28.37 -30.95
CA GLN A 627 -4.24 -28.56 -32.41
C GLN A 627 -5.64 -29.04 -32.84
N ARG A 628 -6.17 -30.05 -32.19
CA ARG A 628 -7.51 -30.58 -32.44
C ARG A 628 -8.61 -29.52 -32.27
N LEU A 629 -8.50 -28.64 -31.28
CA LEU A 629 -9.46 -27.54 -31.07
C LEU A 629 -9.35 -26.50 -32.18
N LEU A 630 -8.15 -26.15 -32.64
CA LEU A 630 -7.91 -25.26 -33.75
C LEU A 630 -8.49 -25.86 -35.05
N ASP A 631 -8.22 -27.14 -35.33
CA ASP A 631 -8.75 -27.84 -36.51
C ASP A 631 -10.29 -27.86 -36.51
N LYS A 632 -10.95 -28.03 -35.36
CA LYS A 632 -12.40 -27.91 -35.22
C LYS A 632 -12.91 -26.49 -35.52
N ILE A 633 -12.22 -25.46 -35.05
CA ILE A 633 -12.55 -24.06 -35.34
C ILE A 633 -12.44 -23.81 -36.85
N ASP A 634 -11.34 -24.23 -37.44
CA ASP A 634 -11.02 -23.98 -38.85
C ASP A 634 -11.95 -24.80 -39.81
N SER A 635 -12.42 -25.97 -39.39
CA SER A 635 -13.40 -26.77 -40.16
C SER A 635 -14.81 -26.18 -40.16
N GLY A 636 -15.07 -25.16 -39.34
CA GLY A 636 -16.37 -24.53 -39.26
C GLY A 636 -17.49 -25.41 -38.67
N SER A 637 -17.12 -26.39 -37.82
CA SER A 637 -18.09 -27.23 -37.11
C SER A 637 -19.06 -26.38 -36.28
N ASP A 638 -20.35 -26.56 -36.47
CA ASP A 638 -21.40 -25.77 -35.80
C ASP A 638 -21.71 -26.23 -34.36
N ARG A 639 -21.07 -27.29 -33.91
CA ARG A 639 -21.27 -27.84 -32.57
C ARG A 639 -19.93 -28.13 -31.87
N TYR A 640 -19.83 -27.64 -30.64
CA TYR A 640 -18.68 -27.87 -29.80
C TYR A 640 -19.09 -27.90 -28.31
N SER A 641 -18.21 -28.35 -27.46
CA SER A 641 -18.41 -28.31 -26.01
C SER A 641 -17.80 -27.01 -25.42
N PRO A 642 -18.57 -26.05 -24.93
CA PRO A 642 -18.06 -24.83 -24.31
C PRO A 642 -17.11 -25.14 -23.16
N MET A 643 -17.41 -26.18 -22.38
CA MET A 643 -16.58 -26.58 -21.23
C MET A 643 -15.21 -27.16 -21.68
N GLU A 644 -15.14 -27.80 -22.82
CA GLU A 644 -13.88 -28.30 -23.39
C GLU A 644 -12.93 -27.13 -23.71
N TYR A 645 -13.44 -26.12 -24.39
CA TYR A 645 -12.70 -24.88 -24.71
C TYR A 645 -12.33 -24.13 -23.47
N TRP A 646 -13.26 -23.96 -22.55
CA TRP A 646 -13.01 -23.30 -21.27
C TRP A 646 -11.87 -23.97 -20.46
N ARG A 647 -11.88 -25.31 -20.37
CA ARG A 647 -10.82 -26.06 -19.70
C ARG A 647 -9.49 -25.96 -20.42
N ALA A 648 -9.50 -25.96 -21.76
CA ALA A 648 -8.29 -25.77 -22.53
C ALA A 648 -7.66 -24.39 -22.30
N LEU A 649 -8.50 -23.35 -22.30
CA LEU A 649 -8.07 -21.95 -22.03
C LEU A 649 -7.51 -21.80 -20.60
N HIS A 650 -8.09 -22.47 -19.63
CA HIS A 650 -7.64 -22.39 -18.23
C HIS A 650 -6.73 -23.56 -17.81
N ASN A 651 -5.96 -24.13 -18.75
CA ASN A 651 -4.99 -25.17 -18.43
C ASN A 651 -3.93 -24.66 -17.44
N SER A 652 -3.73 -25.39 -16.34
CA SER A 652 -2.82 -24.98 -15.26
C SER A 652 -1.36 -24.82 -15.70
N ASP A 653 -0.92 -25.65 -16.67
CA ASP A 653 0.48 -25.66 -17.13
C ASP A 653 0.85 -24.43 -17.98
N TYR A 654 -0.16 -23.82 -18.63
CA TYR A 654 0.00 -22.65 -19.51
C TYR A 654 -0.78 -21.42 -19.00
N ARG A 655 -1.23 -21.44 -17.77
CA ARG A 655 -2.03 -20.36 -17.15
C ARG A 655 -1.34 -19.00 -17.23
N ASP A 656 -0.02 -18.96 -17.11
CA ASP A 656 0.74 -17.72 -17.17
C ASP A 656 0.70 -17.07 -18.56
N VAL A 657 0.51 -17.82 -19.63
CA VAL A 657 0.35 -17.30 -20.99
C VAL A 657 -0.89 -16.39 -21.06
N LEU A 658 -2.03 -16.86 -20.51
CA LEU A 658 -3.23 -16.03 -20.42
C LEU A 658 -3.05 -14.85 -19.47
N GLN A 659 -2.50 -15.10 -18.30
CA GLN A 659 -2.31 -14.06 -17.27
C GLN A 659 -1.35 -12.94 -17.71
N LYS A 660 -0.48 -13.20 -18.68
CA LYS A 660 0.44 -12.21 -19.29
C LYS A 660 -0.07 -11.62 -20.60
N THR A 661 -1.23 -12.07 -21.10
CA THR A 661 -1.86 -11.46 -22.26
C THR A 661 -2.68 -10.26 -21.81
N ILE A 662 -2.41 -9.11 -22.40
CA ILE A 662 -3.11 -7.85 -22.15
C ILE A 662 -4.03 -7.62 -23.36
N VAL A 663 -5.32 -7.47 -23.11
CA VAL A 663 -6.31 -7.42 -24.18
C VAL A 663 -7.01 -6.08 -24.21
N LYS A 664 -7.02 -5.43 -25.37
CA LYS A 664 -7.90 -4.29 -25.61
C LYS A 664 -9.26 -4.82 -25.98
N HIS A 665 -10.24 -4.62 -25.09
CA HIS A 665 -11.58 -5.20 -25.22
C HIS A 665 -12.63 -4.22 -24.71
N PRO A 666 -13.86 -4.21 -25.30
CA PRO A 666 -14.98 -3.47 -24.76
C PRO A 666 -15.24 -3.84 -23.28
N SER A 667 -15.51 -2.83 -22.46
CA SER A 667 -15.85 -3.06 -21.04
C SER A 667 -17.34 -3.32 -20.89
N ASP A 668 -17.69 -4.39 -20.16
CA ASP A 668 -19.06 -4.73 -19.77
C ASP A 668 -19.70 -3.70 -18.83
N TRP A 669 -18.88 -2.87 -18.15
CA TRP A 669 -19.37 -1.78 -17.30
C TRP A 669 -19.72 -0.50 -18.05
N TYR A 670 -19.40 -0.43 -19.36
CA TYR A 670 -19.69 0.73 -20.20
C TYR A 670 -21.07 0.67 -20.86
N PHE A 671 -21.45 -0.50 -21.38
CA PHE A 671 -22.60 -0.66 -22.24
C PHE A 671 -23.86 -1.02 -21.46
N LYS A 672 -24.98 -0.37 -21.81
CA LYS A 672 -26.32 -0.66 -21.27
C LYS A 672 -26.99 -1.78 -22.08
N LYS A 673 -28.07 -2.33 -21.54
CA LYS A 673 -28.79 -3.44 -22.17
C LYS A 673 -29.24 -3.17 -23.61
N ASP A 674 -29.56 -1.90 -23.92
CA ASP A 674 -30.06 -1.51 -25.25
C ASP A 674 -28.96 -1.31 -26.29
N ASP A 675 -27.71 -1.32 -25.89
CA ASP A 675 -26.56 -1.14 -26.76
C ASP A 675 -26.38 -2.36 -27.69
N ALA A 676 -26.01 -2.10 -28.96
CA ALA A 676 -25.91 -3.11 -30.01
C ALA A 676 -24.98 -4.29 -29.64
N ILE A 677 -23.95 -4.05 -28.84
CA ILE A 677 -22.97 -5.07 -28.44
C ILE A 677 -23.58 -6.19 -27.59
N TRP A 678 -24.63 -5.89 -26.80
CA TRP A 678 -25.34 -6.89 -25.99
C TRP A 678 -26.42 -7.65 -26.74
N GLN A 679 -26.92 -7.11 -27.85
CA GLN A 679 -28.09 -7.66 -28.53
C GLN A 679 -27.92 -9.11 -29.03
N PRO A 680 -26.76 -9.53 -29.58
CA PRO A 680 -26.56 -10.93 -29.97
C PRO A 680 -26.74 -11.92 -28.83
N PHE A 681 -26.15 -11.59 -27.64
CA PHE A 681 -26.27 -12.41 -26.44
C PHE A 681 -27.71 -12.42 -25.88
N LEU A 682 -28.35 -11.25 -25.71
CA LEU A 682 -29.72 -11.14 -25.20
C LEU A 682 -30.74 -11.81 -26.10
N ASN A 683 -30.54 -11.73 -27.43
CA ASN A 683 -31.41 -12.40 -28.38
C ASN A 683 -31.22 -13.92 -28.39
N ALA A 684 -30.02 -14.41 -28.12
CA ALA A 684 -29.77 -15.84 -27.95
C ALA A 684 -30.55 -16.38 -26.73
N LEU A 685 -30.60 -15.62 -25.64
CA LEU A 685 -31.35 -15.99 -24.44
C LEU A 685 -32.88 -15.92 -24.62
N LYS A 686 -33.36 -15.03 -25.48
CA LYS A 686 -34.81 -14.76 -25.67
C LYS A 686 -35.66 -16.00 -25.90
N LYS A 687 -35.13 -16.95 -26.68
CA LYS A 687 -35.84 -18.16 -27.05
C LYS A 687 -35.63 -19.30 -26.07
N ASP A 688 -34.41 -19.47 -25.61
CA ASP A 688 -33.98 -20.68 -24.93
C ASP A 688 -33.99 -20.51 -23.38
N ALA A 689 -33.92 -19.26 -22.90
CA ALA A 689 -33.81 -18.95 -21.47
C ALA A 689 -34.34 -17.53 -21.14
N PRO A 690 -35.67 -17.28 -21.28
CA PRO A 690 -36.24 -15.92 -21.14
C PRO A 690 -36.02 -15.30 -19.75
N GLU A 691 -36.00 -16.09 -18.68
CA GLU A 691 -35.75 -15.62 -17.32
C GLU A 691 -34.30 -15.11 -17.18
N TRP A 692 -33.34 -15.82 -17.76
CA TRP A 692 -31.95 -15.37 -17.83
C TRP A 692 -31.82 -14.06 -18.62
N LYS A 693 -32.57 -13.90 -19.70
CA LYS A 693 -32.60 -12.65 -20.47
C LYS A 693 -33.06 -11.50 -19.61
N LYS A 694 -34.20 -11.67 -18.93
CA LYS A 694 -34.75 -10.62 -18.06
C LYS A 694 -33.76 -10.26 -16.92
N TYR A 695 -33.22 -11.27 -16.26
CA TYR A 695 -32.23 -11.05 -15.21
C TYR A 695 -31.02 -10.28 -15.75
N SER A 696 -30.48 -10.67 -16.89
CA SER A 696 -29.33 -10.02 -17.51
C SER A 696 -29.62 -8.58 -17.90
N GLU A 697 -30.78 -8.28 -18.44
CA GLU A 697 -31.21 -6.91 -18.78
C GLU A 697 -31.31 -6.03 -17.53
N ASP A 698 -31.93 -6.54 -16.45
CA ASP A 698 -32.08 -5.83 -15.20
C ASP A 698 -30.70 -5.64 -14.48
N PHE A 699 -29.81 -6.62 -14.62
CA PHE A 699 -28.44 -6.53 -14.08
C PHE A 699 -27.63 -5.47 -14.83
N LEU A 700 -27.66 -5.45 -16.16
CA LEU A 700 -26.96 -4.45 -16.96
C LEU A 700 -27.42 -3.03 -16.63
N ASP A 701 -28.72 -2.81 -16.46
CA ASP A 701 -29.27 -1.50 -16.08
C ASP A 701 -28.75 -1.02 -14.72
N LYS A 702 -28.53 -1.92 -13.77
CA LYS A 702 -28.01 -1.58 -12.44
C LYS A 702 -26.50 -1.44 -12.42
N MET A 703 -25.79 -2.16 -13.29
CA MET A 703 -24.34 -2.32 -13.18
C MET A 703 -23.52 -1.55 -14.21
N ALA A 704 -24.11 -1.06 -15.31
CA ALA A 704 -23.42 -0.15 -16.23
C ALA A 704 -23.23 1.22 -15.56
N TRP A 705 -21.99 1.65 -15.41
CA TRP A 705 -21.65 2.89 -14.67
C TRP A 705 -20.58 3.75 -15.34
N MET A 706 -19.76 3.22 -16.25
CA MET A 706 -18.60 3.94 -16.76
C MET A 706 -18.95 5.23 -17.48
N GLN A 707 -20.09 5.28 -18.18
CA GLN A 707 -20.55 6.50 -18.84
C GLN A 707 -20.95 7.62 -17.87
N ASP A 708 -21.22 7.27 -16.61
CA ASP A 708 -21.56 8.24 -15.56
C ASP A 708 -20.31 8.92 -14.95
N VAL A 709 -19.10 8.43 -15.28
CA VAL A 709 -17.84 9.03 -14.86
C VAL A 709 -17.49 10.16 -15.81
N THR A 710 -17.86 11.38 -15.45
CA THR A 710 -17.79 12.57 -16.31
C THR A 710 -16.49 13.36 -16.20
N THR A 711 -15.74 13.21 -15.11
CA THR A 711 -14.47 13.92 -14.85
C THR A 711 -13.28 13.23 -15.52
N GLU A 712 -13.37 11.92 -15.73
CA GLU A 712 -12.44 11.14 -16.51
C GLU A 712 -13.23 10.54 -17.69
N LYS A 713 -12.83 10.85 -18.92
CA LYS A 713 -13.51 10.32 -20.11
C LYS A 713 -13.08 8.87 -20.32
N LEU A 714 -13.74 7.94 -19.64
CA LEU A 714 -13.51 6.53 -19.84
C LEU A 714 -14.06 6.11 -21.21
N GLY A 715 -13.23 5.50 -22.04
CA GLY A 715 -13.63 4.99 -23.35
C GLY A 715 -14.38 3.66 -23.23
N PRO A 716 -15.10 3.25 -24.29
CA PRO A 716 -15.82 1.98 -24.30
C PRO A 716 -14.91 0.76 -24.32
N SER A 717 -13.69 0.88 -24.83
CA SER A 717 -12.71 -0.20 -24.97
C SER A 717 -11.44 0.15 -24.22
N LEU A 718 -11.02 -0.76 -23.36
CA LEU A 718 -9.86 -0.59 -22.46
C LEU A 718 -8.85 -1.73 -22.68
N TRP A 719 -7.60 -1.47 -22.38
CA TRP A 719 -6.63 -2.52 -22.14
C TRP A 719 -6.93 -3.16 -20.79
N HIS A 720 -7.24 -4.45 -20.79
CA HIS A 720 -7.42 -5.25 -19.56
C HIS A 720 -6.15 -6.04 -19.27
N MET A 721 -5.74 -6.03 -18.02
CA MET A 721 -4.54 -6.70 -17.51
C MET A 721 -4.91 -7.56 -16.32
N HIS A 722 -4.31 -8.75 -16.21
CA HIS A 722 -4.50 -9.55 -15.01
C HIS A 722 -3.92 -8.81 -13.79
N PRO A 723 -4.75 -8.38 -12.81
CA PRO A 723 -4.31 -7.45 -11.76
C PRO A 723 -3.07 -7.92 -11.00
N LEU A 724 -3.06 -9.16 -10.54
CA LEU A 724 -1.97 -9.70 -9.74
C LEU A 724 -0.72 -9.99 -10.57
N ARG A 725 -0.89 -10.43 -11.84
CA ARG A 725 0.27 -10.76 -12.66
C ARG A 725 0.97 -9.51 -13.16
N PHE A 726 0.21 -8.50 -13.62
CA PHE A 726 0.76 -7.25 -14.13
C PHE A 726 1.40 -6.43 -12.99
N LEU A 727 0.62 -6.07 -11.98
CA LEU A 727 1.10 -5.25 -10.88
C LEU A 727 2.15 -6.00 -10.04
N GLY A 728 2.00 -7.31 -9.87
CA GLY A 728 2.98 -8.11 -9.16
C GLY A 728 4.35 -8.16 -9.84
N SER A 729 4.39 -8.11 -11.18
CA SER A 729 5.66 -8.02 -11.92
C SER A 729 6.34 -6.67 -11.75
N LEU A 730 5.55 -5.60 -11.61
CA LEU A 730 6.05 -4.24 -11.36
C LEU A 730 6.35 -3.98 -9.87
N LYS A 731 5.79 -4.81 -8.99
CA LYS A 731 5.99 -4.68 -7.54
C LYS A 731 7.47 -4.77 -7.22
N GLU A 732 8.00 -3.72 -6.61
CA GLU A 732 9.33 -3.83 -6.03
C GLU A 732 9.33 -5.00 -5.05
N GLN A 733 10.30 -5.89 -5.20
CA GLN A 733 10.59 -6.84 -4.14
C GLN A 733 10.97 -5.99 -2.94
N ASN A 734 10.01 -5.76 -2.04
CA ASN A 734 10.27 -5.10 -0.78
C ASN A 734 11.26 -5.99 -0.02
N LEU A 735 12.52 -5.64 -0.15
CA LEU A 735 13.51 -6.08 0.80
C LEU A 735 13.05 -5.59 2.16
N ALA A 736 12.83 -6.53 3.07
CA ALA A 736 12.54 -6.20 4.45
C ALA A 736 13.55 -5.13 4.88
N LYS A 737 13.06 -4.03 5.43
CA LYS A 737 13.95 -3.02 6.00
C LYS A 737 14.63 -3.62 7.20
N ILE A 738 15.92 -3.84 7.09
CA ILE A 738 16.73 -4.41 8.17
C ILE A 738 17.68 -3.35 8.75
N ALA A 739 18.10 -3.57 9.98
CA ALA A 739 19.11 -2.74 10.62
C ALA A 739 20.36 -2.67 9.71
N TRP A 740 20.93 -1.49 9.52
CA TRP A 740 22.07 -1.23 8.63
C TRP A 740 21.82 -1.45 7.14
N GLY A 741 20.62 -1.85 6.75
CA GLY A 741 20.28 -2.17 5.36
C GLY A 741 20.45 -1.00 4.39
N ALA A 742 20.37 0.26 4.87
CA ALA A 742 20.62 1.45 4.07
C ALA A 742 22.12 1.74 3.85
N LYS A 743 23.02 1.02 4.52
CA LYS A 743 24.48 1.22 4.47
C LYS A 743 25.22 0.18 3.62
N VAL A 744 24.48 -0.79 3.07
CA VAL A 744 25.04 -1.91 2.32
C VAL A 744 24.39 -2.02 0.94
N SER A 745 25.01 -2.74 0.01
CA SER A 745 24.43 -2.99 -1.29
C SER A 745 23.16 -3.82 -1.19
N ARG A 746 22.30 -3.68 -2.18
CA ARG A 746 21.05 -4.44 -2.26
C ARG A 746 21.29 -5.94 -2.29
N GLU A 747 22.31 -6.37 -3.05
CA GLU A 747 22.68 -7.78 -3.20
C GLU A 747 23.12 -8.38 -1.87
N PHE A 748 23.97 -7.66 -1.14
CA PHE A 748 24.42 -8.10 0.17
C PHE A 748 23.25 -8.18 1.16
N LYS A 749 22.37 -7.16 1.18
CA LYS A 749 21.17 -7.16 2.00
C LYS A 749 20.25 -8.35 1.71
N LEU A 750 20.01 -8.65 0.41
CA LEU A 750 19.24 -9.82 -0.01
C LEU A 750 19.87 -11.11 0.52
N LYS A 751 21.16 -11.26 0.33
CA LYS A 751 21.91 -12.44 0.78
C LYS A 751 21.84 -12.62 2.29
N VAL A 752 21.93 -11.54 3.05
CA VAL A 752 21.78 -11.58 4.51
C VAL A 752 20.37 -12.06 4.90
N ILE A 753 19.31 -11.51 4.31
CA ILE A 753 17.94 -11.91 4.60
C ILE A 753 17.75 -13.40 4.30
N GLU A 754 18.21 -13.86 3.16
CA GLU A 754 18.09 -15.24 2.70
C GLU A 754 18.84 -16.25 3.61
N VAL A 755 20.07 -15.89 3.99
CA VAL A 755 20.86 -16.69 4.92
C VAL A 755 20.19 -16.72 6.30
N CYS A 756 19.69 -15.59 6.79
CA CYS A 756 19.01 -15.51 8.07
C CYS A 756 17.70 -16.30 8.09
N GLU A 757 16.95 -16.36 6.99
CA GLU A 757 15.76 -17.22 6.86
C GLU A 757 16.13 -18.71 7.01
N ARG A 758 17.18 -19.16 6.33
CA ARG A 758 17.65 -20.56 6.42
C ARG A 758 18.20 -20.92 7.81
N LEU A 759 18.77 -19.95 8.50
CA LEU A 759 19.34 -20.12 9.84
C LEU A 759 18.32 -19.88 10.96
N GLU A 760 17.12 -19.42 10.65
CA GLU A 760 16.08 -19.00 11.60
C GLU A 760 16.56 -17.89 12.56
N ILE A 761 17.31 -16.92 12.03
CA ILE A 761 17.89 -15.80 12.77
C ILE A 761 17.23 -14.50 12.32
N ASN A 762 17.02 -13.59 13.26
CA ASN A 762 16.61 -12.23 12.91
C ASN A 762 17.75 -11.50 12.15
N PRO A 763 17.54 -11.02 10.91
CA PRO A 763 18.56 -10.36 10.12
C PRO A 763 19.09 -9.06 10.77
N ASP A 764 18.27 -8.36 11.57
CA ASP A 764 18.71 -7.17 12.30
C ASP A 764 19.83 -7.50 13.31
N TYR A 765 19.79 -8.70 13.90
CA TYR A 765 20.79 -9.14 14.86
C TYR A 765 22.12 -9.48 14.17
N LEU A 766 22.06 -10.24 13.08
CA LEU A 766 23.28 -10.61 12.35
C LEU A 766 23.94 -9.38 11.74
N MET A 767 23.17 -8.46 11.14
CA MET A 767 23.68 -7.19 10.62
C MET A 767 24.35 -6.34 11.70
N SER A 768 23.78 -6.30 12.89
CA SER A 768 24.34 -5.54 14.00
C SER A 768 25.64 -6.14 14.54
N CYS A 769 25.76 -7.46 14.54
CA CYS A 769 27.02 -8.14 14.87
C CYS A 769 28.08 -7.88 13.79
N MET A 770 27.73 -8.00 12.52
CA MET A 770 28.64 -7.68 11.40
C MET A 770 29.07 -6.22 11.41
N ALA A 771 28.15 -5.27 11.75
CA ALA A 771 28.50 -3.87 11.90
C ALA A 771 29.51 -3.64 13.03
N PHE A 772 29.40 -4.39 14.10
CA PHE A 772 30.35 -4.34 15.20
C PHE A 772 31.72 -4.92 14.78
N GLU A 773 31.75 -6.10 14.22
CA GLU A 773 32.97 -6.82 13.84
C GLU A 773 33.75 -6.13 12.70
N THR A 774 33.06 -5.41 11.81
CA THR A 774 33.70 -4.72 10.69
C THR A 774 33.89 -3.23 10.90
N GLY A 775 33.56 -2.70 12.09
CA GLY A 775 33.57 -1.24 12.32
C GLY A 775 32.62 -0.49 11.38
N GLU A 776 31.44 -1.05 11.09
CA GLU A 776 30.37 -0.51 10.23
C GLU A 776 30.66 -0.51 8.71
N THR A 777 31.80 -1.04 8.29
CA THR A 777 32.21 -1.05 6.87
C THR A 777 31.56 -2.18 6.06
N PHE A 778 31.16 -3.27 6.71
CA PHE A 778 30.70 -4.51 6.07
C PHE A 778 31.66 -5.06 5.00
N SER A 779 32.93 -4.69 5.14
CA SER A 779 33.95 -5.15 4.20
C SER A 779 34.44 -6.55 4.54
N PRO A 780 34.51 -7.47 3.56
CA PRO A 780 35.03 -8.81 3.76
C PRO A 780 36.54 -8.86 4.00
N SER A 781 37.23 -7.77 3.69
CA SER A 781 38.70 -7.66 3.83
C SER A 781 39.16 -7.04 5.14
N VAL A 782 38.24 -6.58 6.00
CA VAL A 782 38.62 -6.00 7.32
C VAL A 782 39.41 -7.02 8.14
N ARG A 783 40.55 -6.59 8.63
CA ARG A 783 41.42 -7.40 9.49
C ARG A 783 41.58 -6.72 10.84
N ASN A 784 41.62 -7.54 11.88
CA ASN A 784 42.02 -7.06 13.21
C ASN A 784 43.52 -6.68 13.20
N PRO A 785 43.89 -5.44 13.55
CA PRO A 785 45.30 -4.99 13.54
C PRO A 785 46.19 -5.82 14.46
N ASN A 786 45.61 -6.39 15.53
CA ASN A 786 46.33 -7.13 16.57
C ASN A 786 46.17 -8.66 16.43
N GLY A 787 45.61 -9.16 15.29
CA GLY A 787 45.35 -10.57 15.13
C GLY A 787 45.16 -10.99 13.65
N SER A 788 44.82 -12.27 13.45
CA SER A 788 44.56 -12.85 12.11
C SER A 788 43.08 -12.86 11.73
N ALA A 789 42.21 -12.34 12.58
CA ALA A 789 40.76 -12.35 12.34
C ALA A 789 40.39 -11.47 11.13
N THR A 790 39.50 -11.97 10.24
CA THR A 790 39.23 -11.35 8.95
C THR A 790 37.74 -11.40 8.59
N GLY A 791 37.22 -10.32 8.03
CA GLY A 791 35.95 -10.28 7.33
C GLY A 791 34.73 -10.01 8.21
N LEU A 792 33.56 -10.35 7.69
CA LEU A 792 32.22 -9.96 8.18
C LEU A 792 31.97 -10.32 9.66
N ILE A 793 32.46 -11.44 10.11
CA ILE A 793 32.34 -11.93 11.50
C ILE A 793 33.70 -12.20 12.14
N GLN A 794 34.77 -11.63 11.61
CA GLN A 794 36.15 -11.76 12.07
C GLN A 794 36.58 -13.25 12.19
N PHE A 795 36.54 -13.98 11.08
CA PHE A 795 36.94 -15.37 11.01
C PHE A 795 38.39 -15.56 11.43
N MET A 796 38.62 -16.45 12.38
CA MET A 796 39.96 -16.86 12.80
C MET A 796 40.56 -17.88 11.80
N SER A 797 41.89 -17.93 11.68
CA SER A 797 42.57 -18.84 10.72
C SER A 797 42.18 -20.31 10.85
N ASN A 798 41.97 -20.77 12.09
CA ASN A 798 41.53 -22.18 12.33
C ASN A 798 40.07 -22.40 11.86
N THR A 799 39.20 -21.40 12.07
CA THR A 799 37.82 -21.45 11.60
C THR A 799 37.75 -21.43 10.09
N ALA A 800 38.53 -20.58 9.41
CA ALA A 800 38.58 -20.55 7.95
C ALA A 800 39.00 -21.92 7.38
N ARG A 801 40.04 -22.54 7.95
CA ARG A 801 40.47 -23.90 7.54
C ARG A 801 39.39 -24.98 7.75
N ALA A 802 38.72 -24.94 8.88
CA ALA A 802 37.63 -25.88 9.17
C ALA A 802 36.45 -25.74 8.18
N LEU A 803 36.24 -24.51 7.64
CA LEU A 803 35.24 -24.24 6.60
C LEU A 803 35.74 -24.49 5.18
N GLY A 804 36.96 -24.98 4.99
CA GLY A 804 37.55 -25.34 3.69
C GLY A 804 38.06 -24.11 2.91
N THR A 805 38.51 -23.06 3.62
CA THR A 805 39.07 -21.85 3.00
C THR A 805 40.23 -21.28 3.83
N THR A 806 40.78 -20.15 3.43
CA THR A 806 41.83 -19.42 4.15
C THR A 806 41.39 -17.97 4.44
N ILE A 807 42.02 -17.35 5.40
CA ILE A 807 41.74 -15.91 5.72
C ILE A 807 42.07 -14.99 4.52
N ASN A 808 43.01 -15.37 3.67
CA ASN A 808 43.35 -14.60 2.47
C ASN A 808 42.26 -14.75 1.39
N GLU A 809 41.76 -15.97 1.18
CA GLU A 809 40.63 -16.19 0.28
C GLU A 809 39.37 -15.46 0.78
N LEU A 810 39.07 -15.55 2.08
CA LEU A 810 37.95 -14.78 2.65
C LEU A 810 38.10 -13.28 2.43
N ALA A 811 39.29 -12.71 2.60
CA ALA A 811 39.54 -11.29 2.39
C ALA A 811 39.45 -10.87 0.91
N SER A 812 39.61 -11.78 -0.04
CA SER A 812 39.49 -11.53 -1.48
C SER A 812 38.07 -11.69 -2.03
N MET A 813 37.15 -12.24 -1.25
CA MET A 813 35.74 -12.42 -1.59
C MET A 813 34.99 -11.10 -1.56
N THR A 814 33.88 -11.05 -2.27
CA THR A 814 32.84 -10.02 -2.01
C THR A 814 32.13 -10.32 -0.70
N SER A 815 31.47 -9.31 -0.11
CA SER A 815 30.65 -9.53 1.08
C SER A 815 29.52 -10.53 0.82
N VAL A 816 28.98 -10.59 -0.38
CA VAL A 816 27.95 -11.56 -0.78
C VAL A 816 28.48 -13.00 -0.74
N GLU A 817 29.64 -13.25 -1.32
CA GLU A 817 30.27 -14.58 -1.32
C GLU A 817 30.71 -15.01 0.10
N GLN A 818 31.21 -14.08 0.89
CA GLN A 818 31.60 -14.39 2.25
C GLN A 818 30.44 -14.79 3.16
N MET A 819 29.19 -14.37 2.83
CA MET A 819 27.97 -14.79 3.54
C MET A 819 27.72 -16.31 3.45
N ASP A 820 28.20 -17.00 2.44
CA ASP A 820 28.09 -18.48 2.37
C ASP A 820 28.92 -19.16 3.48
N TYR A 821 30.04 -18.55 3.84
CA TYR A 821 30.89 -19.02 4.93
C TYR A 821 30.30 -18.60 6.30
N VAL A 822 29.66 -17.45 6.38
CA VAL A 822 28.87 -17.05 7.56
C VAL A 822 27.76 -18.08 7.80
N GLU A 823 27.01 -18.44 6.77
CA GLU A 823 25.96 -19.47 6.86
C GLU A 823 26.51 -20.81 7.35
N LYS A 824 27.59 -21.31 6.72
CA LYS A 824 28.24 -22.54 7.13
C LYS A 824 28.68 -22.53 8.60
N TYR A 825 29.20 -21.39 9.06
CA TYR A 825 29.65 -21.21 10.44
C TYR A 825 28.50 -21.22 11.45
N PHE A 826 27.38 -20.57 11.11
CA PHE A 826 26.18 -20.47 11.96
C PHE A 826 25.30 -21.72 11.95
N LYS A 827 25.36 -22.52 10.89
CA LYS A 827 24.48 -23.68 10.67
C LYS A 827 24.36 -24.66 11.84
N PRO A 828 25.43 -24.99 12.61
CA PRO A 828 25.30 -25.87 13.77
C PRO A 828 24.44 -25.32 14.93
N TYR A 829 24.14 -24.04 14.89
CA TYR A 829 23.36 -23.32 15.91
C TYR A 829 21.94 -22.99 15.48
N THR A 830 21.51 -23.42 14.29
CA THR A 830 20.14 -23.20 13.80
C THR A 830 19.14 -23.70 14.84
N GLY A 831 18.08 -22.90 15.10
CA GLY A 831 17.05 -23.17 16.11
C GLY A 831 17.45 -22.86 17.56
N LYS A 832 18.74 -22.68 17.88
CA LYS A 832 19.25 -22.38 19.22
C LYS A 832 19.39 -20.87 19.48
N ILE A 833 19.46 -20.07 18.44
CA ILE A 833 19.67 -18.62 18.49
C ILE A 833 18.33 -17.92 18.65
N LYS A 834 18.12 -17.20 19.75
CA LYS A 834 16.85 -16.51 20.03
C LYS A 834 17.03 -15.00 20.22
N THR A 835 18.19 -14.56 20.64
CA THR A 835 18.48 -13.16 20.97
C THR A 835 19.71 -12.65 20.22
N ILE A 836 19.91 -11.33 20.22
CA ILE A 836 21.13 -10.74 19.63
C ILE A 836 22.39 -11.21 20.37
N GLU A 837 22.28 -11.43 21.67
CA GLU A 837 23.40 -11.98 22.46
C GLU A 837 23.74 -13.41 21.98
N ASP A 838 22.73 -14.23 21.64
CA ASP A 838 23.01 -15.55 21.06
C ASP A 838 23.75 -15.45 19.74
N VAL A 839 23.34 -14.54 18.83
CA VAL A 839 24.05 -14.31 17.57
C VAL A 839 25.50 -13.92 17.83
N TYR A 840 25.72 -12.99 18.75
CA TYR A 840 27.08 -12.58 19.10
C TYR A 840 27.88 -13.69 19.78
N MET A 841 27.24 -14.52 20.59
CA MET A 841 27.89 -15.67 21.22
C MET A 841 28.36 -16.71 20.23
N VAL A 842 27.69 -16.92 19.10
CA VAL A 842 28.21 -17.81 18.03
C VAL A 842 29.61 -17.36 17.60
N ILE A 843 29.82 -16.03 17.51
CA ILE A 843 31.10 -15.42 17.09
C ILE A 843 32.11 -15.43 18.23
N PHE A 844 31.69 -14.95 19.41
CA PHE A 844 32.57 -14.61 20.52
C PHE A 844 32.84 -15.77 21.48
N CYS A 845 31.79 -16.48 21.90
CA CYS A 845 31.86 -17.55 22.90
C CYS A 845 30.79 -18.64 22.65
N PRO A 846 30.98 -19.55 21.69
CA PRO A 846 29.95 -20.48 21.21
C PRO A 846 29.28 -21.34 22.28
N ARG A 847 30.00 -21.66 23.38
CA ARG A 847 29.46 -22.42 24.53
C ARG A 847 28.31 -21.72 25.26
N ALA A 848 28.17 -20.41 25.07
CA ALA A 848 27.16 -19.59 25.74
C ALA A 848 25.89 -19.41 24.89
N VAL A 849 25.83 -19.96 23.68
CA VAL A 849 24.62 -19.92 22.83
C VAL A 849 23.47 -20.66 23.52
N GLY A 850 22.30 -20.01 23.60
CA GLY A 850 21.10 -20.54 24.27
C GLY A 850 21.16 -20.50 25.81
N LYS A 851 22.24 -20.00 26.43
CA LYS A 851 22.33 -19.77 27.86
C LYS A 851 21.62 -18.45 28.24
N PRO A 852 21.14 -18.30 29.48
CA PRO A 852 20.54 -17.05 29.95
C PRO A 852 21.55 -15.89 29.92
N ASN A 853 21.09 -14.68 29.89
CA ASN A 853 21.93 -13.48 29.83
C ASN A 853 22.81 -13.29 31.07
N SER A 854 22.44 -13.87 32.22
CA SER A 854 23.23 -13.90 33.45
C SER A 854 24.36 -14.95 33.45
N TYR A 855 24.49 -15.75 32.35
CA TYR A 855 25.55 -16.73 32.26
C TYR A 855 26.92 -16.06 32.23
N ILE A 856 27.80 -16.44 33.17
CA ILE A 856 29.16 -15.90 33.30
C ILE A 856 30.04 -16.55 32.23
N LEU A 857 30.62 -15.73 31.38
CA LEU A 857 31.57 -16.15 30.35
C LEU A 857 32.98 -16.32 30.92
N TYR A 858 33.43 -15.33 31.67
CA TYR A 858 34.74 -15.23 32.28
C TYR A 858 34.64 -14.51 33.61
N ASN A 859 35.34 -15.00 34.64
CA ASN A 859 35.41 -14.37 35.96
C ASN A 859 36.84 -14.39 36.51
N GLU A 860 37.77 -15.07 35.88
CA GLU A 860 39.15 -15.17 36.29
C GLU A 860 40.07 -15.63 35.17
N GLY A 861 41.39 -15.42 35.35
CA GLY A 861 42.43 -15.90 34.44
C GLY A 861 42.56 -15.05 33.17
N ARG A 862 43.46 -15.49 32.30
CA ARG A 862 43.83 -14.75 31.09
C ARG A 862 42.64 -14.35 30.23
N SER A 863 41.61 -15.20 30.09
CA SER A 863 40.41 -14.86 29.29
C SER A 863 39.61 -13.70 29.92
N TYR A 864 39.56 -13.58 31.25
CA TYR A 864 38.96 -12.40 31.88
C TYR A 864 39.85 -11.18 31.67
N ASP A 865 41.16 -11.29 31.89
CA ASP A 865 42.09 -10.15 31.76
C ASP A 865 42.09 -9.58 30.34
N ASP A 866 42.11 -10.43 29.33
CA ASP A 866 42.06 -10.06 27.91
C ASP A 866 40.72 -9.37 27.52
N ASN A 867 39.65 -9.63 28.25
CA ASN A 867 38.31 -9.12 27.96
C ASN A 867 37.74 -8.20 29.05
N LYS A 868 38.56 -7.77 30.00
CA LYS A 868 38.17 -6.97 31.16
C LYS A 868 37.36 -5.70 30.83
N GLY A 869 37.54 -5.15 29.62
CA GLY A 869 36.77 -4.02 29.15
C GLY A 869 35.28 -4.34 28.89
N LEU A 870 34.85 -5.59 28.96
CA LEU A 870 33.45 -6.03 28.84
C LEU A 870 32.78 -6.14 30.23
N ASP A 871 33.51 -6.13 31.32
CA ASP A 871 32.99 -6.06 32.70
C ASP A 871 32.48 -4.62 32.97
N LEU A 872 31.18 -4.39 32.71
CA LEU A 872 30.59 -3.06 32.75
C LEU A 872 30.29 -2.60 34.18
N ASN A 873 29.93 -3.53 35.05
CA ASN A 873 29.54 -3.24 36.43
C ASN A 873 30.72 -3.37 37.38
N LYS A 874 31.89 -3.88 36.92
CA LYS A 874 33.14 -4.07 37.65
C LYS A 874 33.02 -5.04 38.83
N ASP A 875 32.24 -6.08 38.70
CA ASP A 875 32.05 -7.12 39.70
C ASP A 875 33.03 -8.30 39.53
N ASN A 876 34.00 -8.18 38.61
CA ASN A 876 35.00 -9.18 38.22
C ASN A 876 34.43 -10.42 37.54
N ALA A 877 33.24 -10.27 36.93
CA ALA A 877 32.62 -11.30 36.10
C ALA A 877 32.09 -10.70 34.81
N ILE A 878 32.36 -11.32 33.69
CA ILE A 878 31.80 -10.92 32.40
C ILE A 878 30.65 -11.83 32.09
N THR A 879 29.41 -11.30 32.10
CA THR A 879 28.21 -12.01 31.77
C THR A 879 27.96 -11.98 30.26
N LYS A 880 27.11 -12.92 29.74
CA LYS A 880 26.66 -12.90 28.38
C LYS A 880 25.98 -11.56 28.02
N TYR A 881 25.21 -10.98 28.95
CA TYR A 881 24.57 -9.68 28.79
C TYR A 881 25.58 -8.55 28.58
N GLU A 882 26.61 -8.49 29.41
CA GLU A 882 27.64 -7.47 29.31
C GLU A 882 28.45 -7.57 28.03
N ALA A 883 28.86 -8.77 27.66
CA ALA A 883 29.54 -9.01 26.37
C ALA A 883 28.69 -8.56 25.19
N GLY A 884 27.36 -8.74 25.24
CA GLY A 884 26.43 -8.31 24.20
C GLY A 884 26.16 -6.79 24.15
N PHE A 885 26.71 -5.99 25.05
CA PHE A 885 26.41 -4.55 25.15
C PHE A 885 26.68 -3.80 23.83
N LYS A 886 27.85 -3.99 23.25
CA LYS A 886 28.29 -3.27 22.05
C LYS A 886 27.41 -3.63 20.83
N VAL A 887 27.02 -4.87 20.67
CA VAL A 887 26.16 -5.29 19.56
C VAL A 887 24.72 -4.78 19.71
N ARG A 888 24.22 -4.64 20.97
CA ARG A 888 22.93 -3.97 21.22
C ARG A 888 22.98 -2.48 20.85
N GLU A 889 24.07 -1.79 21.15
CA GLU A 889 24.24 -0.40 20.73
C GLU A 889 24.28 -0.28 19.19
N LYS A 890 24.94 -1.23 18.49
CA LYS A 890 24.90 -1.30 17.02
C LYS A 890 23.49 -1.58 16.51
N LEU A 891 22.71 -2.41 17.20
CA LEU A 891 21.31 -2.64 16.83
C LEU A 891 20.47 -1.34 16.96
N LYS A 892 20.59 -0.66 18.10
CA LYS A 892 19.89 0.63 18.29
C LYS A 892 20.26 1.65 17.23
N LEU A 893 21.53 1.73 16.84
CA LEU A 893 21.98 2.63 15.79
C LEU A 893 21.45 2.19 14.41
N GLY A 894 21.55 0.90 14.10
CA GLY A 894 21.11 0.33 12.82
C GLY A 894 19.60 0.42 12.57
N MET A 895 18.81 0.60 13.63
CA MET A 895 17.36 0.79 13.56
C MET A 895 16.94 2.25 13.34
N LYS A 896 17.85 3.21 13.41
CA LYS A 896 17.56 4.64 13.18
C LYS A 896 17.36 4.94 11.68
N ASP A 897 16.65 6.02 11.40
CA ASP A 897 16.52 6.55 10.06
C ASP A 897 17.91 6.87 9.45
N GLY A 898 18.09 6.52 8.17
CA GLY A 898 19.37 6.62 7.46
C GLY A 898 20.31 5.42 7.65
N TYR A 899 20.02 4.50 8.57
CA TYR A 899 20.70 3.21 8.75
C TYR A 899 19.79 2.04 8.42
N ARG A 900 18.55 2.09 8.84
CA ARG A 900 17.54 1.08 8.52
C ARG A 900 17.10 1.21 7.07
N GLY A 901 17.25 0.15 6.29
CA GLY A 901 16.93 0.21 4.86
C GLY A 901 16.56 -1.13 4.25
#